data_2b3ce78fd3c49274cee351758b4cee29
#
_entry.id   2b3ce78fd3c49274cee351758b4cee29
#
_cell.length_a   1.000
_cell.length_b   1.000
_cell.length_c   1.000
_cell.angle_alpha   90.00
_cell.angle_beta   90.00
_cell.angle_gamma   90.00
#
_symmetry.space_group_name_H-M   'P 1'
#
loop_
_entity.id
_entity.type
_entity.pdbx_description
1 polymer ?
#
loop_
_entity_poly.entity_id
_entity_poly.type
_entity_poly.pdbx_seq_one_letter_code
_entity_poly.pdbx_strand_id
1 'polypeptide(L)'
;LKLEILERLDTTFVNSIFMTFIIDKGEKVKVNDINFFGNETVPDLKLKKQMKGTHEVSRITLFPAKDTTLFGENPQMTFKQYMHDMGFLSISKTKNFLDPWFRFKLFSSAKFNEKKFEEDKEKIIEYYNSIGYRDAIIDDVKPYTVSSGNVNIDFKISEGHRYYFGNITWKGNSKYSDSVLNLILGIHKGDVYNIETLNQRLGKQLTPEGGDISGLYMDDGYLFFRAEAVETAVYNDTIDHEIRMIEGPQARIKNVKISGNDRTKEHVIRRELRTIPGELFSRTDLIRSQRELGQLNYFNQETIGINPIPNPEDGTVDIHYKVEEKSSDQLELSAGWGGGIGLTGTLGVSFNNFSIKNIFNRKSWDPLPTGDGQKLSLRLQSNGKQYSSYNFSFTEPWLGGKKRNSLTLSFYKSKYANGYDYLNNRFSDEIAKNSYMKTTGFSISLGKQLKWPDDFFSLIHTLSFTQYNMKNYPIFPGLDSGLSTNVSYKLTLQRNSAGPNPIFPTSGSNFLASVQFTPPYSLFNQNIEIENSYRHPEYHKWRFNAEWYVPLGKPMGAEKNRQFIIKIAAKYGFMGKYNRNLEISPFERFQLGDAGMSNSMGVLGYDIIAHRGYPIYQNSNPSINPSEDVSQASRFFTIFNKYQLELRYPFATNPQSTIYGLAFFEAANGWYSFKEYNPFRLRRSAGVGMRFFLPMFGLLGFDYGIGIDRIKPGGGLKDASKFTFMLGYEPE
;
A
#
# COMPACT_ATOMS: atom_id res chain seq x y z
N LEU A 1 -41.57 14.99 13.35
CA LEU A 1 -41.77 13.62 13.80
C LEU A 1 -43.07 13.55 14.53
N LYS A 2 -44.07 12.82 14.03
CA LYS A 2 -45.31 12.56 14.75
C LYS A 2 -45.26 11.11 15.22
N LEU A 3 -45.61 10.90 16.49
CA LEU A 3 -45.64 9.60 17.11
C LEU A 3 -47.10 9.34 17.57
N GLU A 4 -47.68 8.28 17.11
CA GLU A 4 -48.97 7.78 17.55
C GLU A 4 -48.74 6.42 18.21
N ILE A 5 -49.25 6.22 19.40
CA ILE A 5 -49.14 4.98 20.17
C ILE A 5 -50.52 4.34 20.22
N LEU A 6 -50.64 3.18 19.62
CA LEU A 6 -51.84 2.36 19.66
C LEU A 6 -51.64 1.20 20.67
N GLU A 7 -52.50 1.12 21.64
CA GLU A 7 -52.50 0.06 22.66
C GLU A 7 -53.60 -0.94 22.37
N ARG A 8 -53.30 -2.23 22.39
CA ARG A 8 -54.26 -3.33 22.23
C ARG A 8 -53.94 -4.39 23.27
N LEU A 9 -55.00 -4.84 23.99
CA LEU A 9 -54.88 -5.95 24.93
C LEU A 9 -54.42 -7.22 24.23
N ASP A 10 -53.45 -7.87 24.81
CA ASP A 10 -52.99 -9.19 24.36
C ASP A 10 -53.96 -10.24 24.86
N THR A 11 -54.59 -10.95 23.95
CA THR A 11 -55.53 -12.02 24.30
C THR A 11 -54.86 -13.35 24.58
N THR A 12 -53.57 -13.46 24.34
CA THR A 12 -52.79 -14.69 24.55
C THR A 12 -52.02 -14.74 25.89
N PHE A 13 -51.69 -13.58 26.48
CA PHE A 13 -51.03 -13.51 27.77
C PHE A 13 -51.79 -12.61 28.73
N VAL A 14 -51.94 -13.07 29.96
CA VAL A 14 -52.63 -12.33 31.01
C VAL A 14 -51.77 -11.14 31.47
N ASN A 15 -52.36 -9.95 31.56
CA ASN A 15 -51.72 -8.70 31.93
C ASN A 15 -50.67 -8.16 30.98
N SER A 16 -50.77 -8.45 29.67
CA SER A 16 -49.91 -7.89 28.62
C SER A 16 -50.69 -7.08 27.61
N ILE A 17 -50.05 -6.07 27.06
CA ILE A 17 -50.59 -5.22 25.99
C ILE A 17 -49.62 -5.17 24.82
N PHE A 18 -50.17 -5.19 23.62
CA PHE A 18 -49.41 -4.87 22.39
C PHE A 18 -49.38 -3.36 22.24
N MET A 19 -48.16 -2.78 22.16
CA MET A 19 -47.96 -1.38 21.79
C MET A 19 -47.48 -1.31 20.36
N THR A 20 -48.23 -0.61 19.51
CA THR A 20 -47.79 -0.31 18.15
C THR A 20 -47.43 1.16 18.07
N PHE A 21 -46.18 1.42 17.74
CA PHE A 21 -45.65 2.76 17.53
C PHE A 21 -45.73 3.10 16.03
N ILE A 22 -46.61 4.03 15.67
CA ILE A 22 -46.72 4.59 14.32
C ILE A 22 -45.88 5.87 14.30
N ILE A 23 -44.79 5.84 13.54
CA ILE A 23 -43.85 6.95 13.48
C ILE A 23 -43.92 7.57 12.07
N ASP A 24 -44.46 8.76 11.98
CA ASP A 24 -44.34 9.59 10.80
C ASP A 24 -43.03 10.39 10.88
N LYS A 25 -42.08 10.01 10.04
CA LYS A 25 -40.72 10.64 10.05
C LYS A 25 -40.68 12.01 9.38
N GLY A 26 -41.77 12.41 8.71
CA GLY A 26 -41.75 13.64 7.88
C GLY A 26 -40.76 13.61 6.73
N GLU A 27 -40.62 14.72 6.08
CA GLU A 27 -39.66 14.89 4.97
C GLU A 27 -38.23 15.03 5.48
N LYS A 28 -37.25 14.57 4.67
CA LYS A 28 -35.82 14.68 5.01
C LYS A 28 -35.35 16.11 4.75
N VAL A 29 -35.02 16.84 5.79
CA VAL A 29 -34.46 18.17 5.71
C VAL A 29 -33.02 18.07 5.17
N LYS A 30 -32.69 18.88 4.17
CA LYS A 30 -31.35 19.01 3.58
C LYS A 30 -30.80 20.40 3.82
N VAL A 31 -29.48 20.50 3.87
CA VAL A 31 -28.77 21.78 3.98
C VAL A 31 -28.64 22.38 2.57
N ASN A 32 -29.25 23.55 2.36
CA ASN A 32 -29.22 24.25 1.08
C ASN A 32 -27.92 25.06 0.96
N ASP A 33 -27.67 26.02 1.87
CA ASP A 33 -26.46 26.83 1.91
C ASP A 33 -25.93 26.95 3.34
N ILE A 34 -24.60 27.10 3.44
CA ILE A 34 -23.87 27.42 4.67
C ILE A 34 -23.12 28.73 4.42
N ASN A 35 -23.40 29.75 5.20
CA ASN A 35 -22.80 31.05 5.10
C ASN A 35 -21.99 31.41 6.34
N PHE A 36 -20.88 32.11 6.13
CA PHE A 36 -20.02 32.57 7.23
C PHE A 36 -19.91 34.09 7.18
N PHE A 37 -19.93 34.72 8.36
CA PHE A 37 -19.82 36.16 8.55
C PHE A 37 -18.77 36.43 9.63
N GLY A 38 -17.94 37.46 9.39
CA GLY A 38 -16.85 37.83 10.30
C GLY A 38 -15.56 37.03 10.11
N ASN A 39 -15.51 36.14 9.15
CA ASN A 39 -14.33 35.37 8.77
C ASN A 39 -13.47 36.12 7.74
N GLU A 40 -12.82 37.19 8.15
CA GLU A 40 -12.05 38.06 7.25
C GLU A 40 -10.80 37.40 6.68
N THR A 41 -10.13 36.55 7.50
CA THR A 41 -8.85 35.95 7.18
C THR A 41 -8.99 34.56 6.53
N VAL A 42 -10.02 33.81 6.90
CA VAL A 42 -10.24 32.45 6.43
C VAL A 42 -11.40 32.40 5.43
N PRO A 43 -11.16 32.03 4.16
CA PRO A 43 -12.24 31.91 3.17
C PRO A 43 -13.26 30.82 3.54
N ASP A 44 -14.55 31.07 3.24
CA ASP A 44 -15.67 30.15 3.48
C ASP A 44 -15.42 28.72 3.02
N LEU A 45 -14.82 28.55 1.83
CA LEU A 45 -14.48 27.23 1.30
C LEU A 45 -13.55 26.42 2.20
N LYS A 46 -12.67 27.08 2.95
CA LYS A 46 -11.80 26.39 3.92
C LYS A 46 -12.60 25.95 5.14
N LEU A 47 -13.49 26.78 5.63
CA LEU A 47 -14.39 26.46 6.76
C LEU A 47 -15.37 25.35 6.38
N LYS A 48 -16.02 25.45 5.21
CA LYS A 48 -16.90 24.39 4.68
C LYS A 48 -16.20 23.03 4.52
N LYS A 49 -14.87 23.02 4.28
CA LYS A 49 -14.08 21.78 4.24
C LYS A 49 -13.86 21.12 5.60
N GLN A 50 -13.92 21.88 6.68
CA GLN A 50 -13.80 21.34 8.03
C GLN A 50 -15.09 20.65 8.45
N MET A 51 -16.24 21.08 7.91
CA MET A 51 -17.55 20.48 8.18
C MET A 51 -17.68 19.14 7.45
N LYS A 52 -17.26 18.07 8.11
CA LYS A 52 -17.28 16.71 7.53
C LYS A 52 -18.65 16.03 7.60
N GLY A 53 -19.47 16.42 8.55
CA GLY A 53 -20.79 15.83 8.81
C GLY A 53 -21.92 16.57 8.12
N THR A 54 -21.74 17.86 7.83
CA THR A 54 -22.78 18.77 7.29
C THR A 54 -22.35 19.26 5.90
N HIS A 55 -23.10 18.89 4.88
CA HIS A 55 -22.79 19.24 3.49
C HIS A 55 -23.98 19.90 2.79
N GLU A 56 -23.67 20.86 1.93
CA GLU A 56 -24.67 21.52 1.10
C GLU A 56 -25.15 20.63 -0.06
N VAL A 57 -26.37 20.87 -0.53
CA VAL A 57 -26.96 20.21 -1.72
C VAL A 57 -26.18 20.58 -2.97
N SER A 58 -26.07 19.63 -3.91
CA SER A 58 -25.59 19.94 -5.26
C SER A 58 -26.55 20.88 -5.97
N ARG A 59 -26.01 21.88 -6.69
CA ARG A 59 -26.81 22.91 -7.39
C ARG A 59 -26.34 23.05 -8.83
N ILE A 60 -27.28 23.14 -9.73
CA ILE A 60 -27.09 23.56 -11.13
C ILE A 60 -28.20 24.51 -11.45
N THR A 61 -27.89 25.80 -11.57
CA THR A 61 -28.86 26.82 -11.92
C THR A 61 -28.20 27.90 -12.77
N LEU A 62 -28.96 28.48 -13.73
CA LEU A 62 -28.54 29.63 -14.52
C LEU A 62 -28.92 30.94 -13.82
N PHE A 63 -29.87 30.90 -12.90
CA PHE A 63 -30.39 32.04 -12.17
C PHE A 63 -30.34 31.75 -10.67
N PRO A 64 -29.19 32.05 -10.00
CA PRO A 64 -29.07 31.88 -8.56
C PRO A 64 -30.05 32.82 -7.86
N ALA A 65 -30.83 32.29 -6.91
CA ALA A 65 -31.65 33.11 -6.06
C ALA A 65 -30.73 33.97 -5.15
N LYS A 66 -31.02 35.25 -5.00
CA LYS A 66 -30.40 36.04 -3.95
C LYS A 66 -31.13 35.75 -2.64
N ASP A 67 -30.60 34.78 -1.91
CA ASP A 67 -31.12 34.49 -0.59
C ASP A 67 -30.67 35.59 0.38
N THR A 68 -31.64 36.23 1.03
CA THR A 68 -31.38 37.13 2.16
C THR A 68 -30.91 36.29 3.35
N THR A 69 -29.70 36.55 3.80
CA THR A 69 -29.13 35.89 4.99
C THR A 69 -29.52 36.66 6.25
N LEU A 70 -29.47 35.99 7.42
CA LEU A 70 -29.90 36.59 8.68
C LEU A 70 -28.91 37.65 9.24
N PHE A 71 -27.64 37.58 8.84
CA PHE A 71 -26.58 38.47 9.34
C PHE A 71 -26.10 39.50 8.34
N GLY A 72 -26.77 39.67 7.19
CA GLY A 72 -26.44 40.64 6.17
C GLY A 72 -26.42 40.06 4.77
N GLU A 73 -26.01 40.85 3.76
CA GLU A 73 -25.82 40.35 2.41
C GLU A 73 -24.54 39.52 2.34
N ASN A 74 -24.64 38.27 1.89
CA ASN A 74 -23.45 37.48 1.61
C ASN A 74 -22.74 38.08 0.38
N PRO A 75 -21.52 38.59 0.52
CA PRO A 75 -20.81 39.24 -0.57
C PRO A 75 -20.37 38.18 -1.60
N GLN A 76 -21.24 37.90 -2.56
CA GLN A 76 -20.89 37.06 -3.71
C GLN A 76 -19.77 37.72 -4.49
N MET A 77 -18.70 36.99 -4.80
CA MET A 77 -17.59 37.48 -5.62
C MET A 77 -18.12 37.94 -6.99
N THR A 78 -18.04 39.22 -7.31
CA THR A 78 -18.45 39.72 -8.61
C THR A 78 -17.43 39.32 -9.69
N PHE A 79 -17.86 39.26 -10.95
CA PHE A 79 -16.95 38.96 -12.06
C PHE A 79 -15.77 39.93 -12.14
N LYS A 80 -16.02 41.23 -11.83
CA LYS A 80 -14.97 42.24 -11.79
C LYS A 80 -13.91 41.96 -10.71
N GLN A 81 -14.33 41.56 -9.51
CA GLN A 81 -13.43 41.15 -8.43
C GLN A 81 -12.69 39.87 -8.80
N TYR A 82 -13.38 38.87 -9.39
CA TYR A 82 -12.76 37.62 -9.83
C TYR A 82 -11.63 37.85 -10.84
N MET A 83 -11.84 38.75 -11.82
CA MET A 83 -10.82 39.09 -12.81
C MET A 83 -9.69 39.94 -12.21
N HIS A 84 -10.02 40.94 -11.35
CA HIS A 84 -9.03 41.76 -10.66
C HIS A 84 -8.08 40.91 -9.79
N ASP A 85 -8.62 39.95 -9.08
CA ASP A 85 -7.89 39.06 -8.18
C ASP A 85 -7.18 37.89 -8.90
N MET A 86 -7.12 37.92 -10.25
CA MET A 86 -6.61 36.82 -11.07
C MET A 86 -7.19 35.45 -10.67
N GLY A 87 -8.49 35.42 -10.39
CA GLY A 87 -9.19 34.24 -9.89
C GLY A 87 -9.04 33.02 -10.79
N PHE A 88 -8.87 33.21 -12.10
CA PHE A 88 -8.65 32.15 -13.09
C PHE A 88 -7.33 31.34 -12.88
N LEU A 89 -6.36 31.91 -12.16
CA LEU A 89 -5.12 31.20 -11.77
C LEU A 89 -5.28 30.39 -10.47
N SER A 90 -6.43 30.51 -9.79
CA SER A 90 -6.69 29.83 -8.52
C SER A 90 -7.94 28.95 -8.61
N ILE A 91 -7.77 27.64 -8.47
CA ILE A 91 -8.89 26.67 -8.45
C ILE A 91 -9.89 27.01 -7.34
N SER A 92 -9.43 27.47 -6.17
CA SER A 92 -10.31 27.83 -5.06
C SER A 92 -11.13 29.08 -5.34
N LYS A 93 -10.54 30.15 -5.93
CA LYS A 93 -11.26 31.36 -6.29
C LYS A 93 -12.23 31.08 -7.43
N THR A 94 -11.85 30.28 -8.43
CA THR A 94 -12.76 29.87 -9.52
C THR A 94 -13.94 29.07 -8.97
N LYS A 95 -13.68 28.15 -8.04
CA LYS A 95 -14.74 27.38 -7.41
C LYS A 95 -15.70 28.26 -6.59
N ASN A 96 -15.17 29.22 -5.85
CA ASN A 96 -15.97 30.16 -5.07
C ASN A 96 -16.83 31.04 -5.98
N PHE A 97 -16.25 31.53 -7.09
CA PHE A 97 -16.97 32.29 -8.09
C PHE A 97 -18.10 31.49 -8.75
N LEU A 98 -17.90 30.21 -9.04
CA LEU A 98 -18.88 29.34 -9.71
C LEU A 98 -19.92 28.72 -8.75
N ASP A 99 -19.67 28.72 -7.45
CA ASP A 99 -20.51 28.02 -6.45
C ASP A 99 -22.01 28.44 -6.48
N PRO A 100 -22.39 29.70 -6.72
CA PRO A 100 -23.80 30.11 -6.84
C PRO A 100 -24.53 29.43 -8.01
N TRP A 101 -23.82 29.12 -9.11
CA TRP A 101 -24.40 28.53 -10.33
C TRP A 101 -24.19 27.02 -10.40
N PHE A 102 -22.97 26.56 -10.06
CA PHE A 102 -22.56 25.16 -10.23
C PHE A 102 -21.86 24.63 -8.97
N ARG A 103 -22.55 23.78 -8.24
CA ARG A 103 -22.03 23.06 -7.06
C ARG A 103 -22.22 21.58 -7.25
N PHE A 104 -21.13 20.85 -7.45
CA PHE A 104 -21.13 19.40 -7.57
C PHE A 104 -20.59 18.76 -6.29
N LYS A 105 -21.43 18.01 -5.58
CA LYS A 105 -21.05 17.19 -4.43
C LYS A 105 -21.53 15.76 -4.67
N LEU A 106 -20.70 15.00 -5.42
CA LEU A 106 -20.91 13.56 -5.65
C LEU A 106 -20.55 12.80 -4.36
N PHE A 107 -21.38 11.82 -4.00
CA PHE A 107 -21.17 10.91 -2.88
C PHE A 107 -21.26 11.50 -1.47
N SER A 108 -21.72 12.74 -1.29
CA SER A 108 -21.97 13.32 0.03
C SER A 108 -23.48 13.46 0.30
N SER A 109 -23.90 13.10 1.52
CA SER A 109 -25.27 13.27 1.95
C SER A 109 -25.48 14.69 2.48
N ALA A 110 -26.37 15.45 1.87
CA ALA A 110 -26.73 16.79 2.31
C ALA A 110 -27.81 16.81 3.42
N LYS A 111 -28.11 15.68 4.06
CA LYS A 111 -29.09 15.58 5.15
C LYS A 111 -28.56 16.30 6.38
N PHE A 112 -29.41 17.14 6.97
CA PHE A 112 -29.09 17.79 8.25
C PHE A 112 -29.12 16.73 9.37
N ASN A 113 -28.08 16.73 10.20
CA ASN A 113 -27.97 15.90 11.40
C ASN A 113 -27.36 16.75 12.50
N GLU A 114 -28.15 17.00 13.53
CA GLU A 114 -27.81 17.89 14.63
C GLU A 114 -26.53 17.49 15.36
N LYS A 115 -26.36 16.19 15.70
CA LYS A 115 -25.14 15.71 16.35
C LYS A 115 -23.88 15.97 15.52
N LYS A 116 -23.92 15.66 14.22
CA LYS A 116 -22.79 15.92 13.32
C LYS A 116 -22.54 17.41 13.12
N PHE A 117 -23.58 18.21 13.20
CA PHE A 117 -23.47 19.66 13.08
C PHE A 117 -22.76 20.25 14.31
N GLU A 118 -23.05 19.78 15.53
CA GLU A 118 -22.30 20.18 16.72
C GLU A 118 -20.82 19.79 16.63
N GLU A 119 -20.51 18.57 16.20
CA GLU A 119 -19.14 18.13 15.94
C GLU A 119 -18.41 19.00 14.88
N ASP A 120 -19.14 19.47 13.87
CA ASP A 120 -18.57 20.33 12.84
C ASP A 120 -18.30 21.77 13.34
N LYS A 121 -19.08 22.29 14.29
CA LYS A 121 -18.77 23.57 14.96
C LYS A 121 -17.44 23.50 15.72
N GLU A 122 -17.23 22.44 16.48
CA GLU A 122 -15.96 22.21 17.18
C GLU A 122 -14.78 22.17 16.21
N LYS A 123 -14.91 21.48 15.08
CA LYS A 123 -13.86 21.42 14.04
C LYS A 123 -13.54 22.77 13.39
N ILE A 124 -14.50 23.65 13.28
CA ILE A 124 -14.24 25.02 12.79
C ILE A 124 -13.32 25.77 13.77
N ILE A 125 -13.60 25.67 15.08
CA ILE A 125 -12.77 26.32 16.12
C ILE A 125 -11.40 25.65 16.19
N GLU A 126 -11.33 24.32 16.19
CA GLU A 126 -10.05 23.58 16.12
C GLU A 126 -9.20 24.03 14.91
N TYR A 127 -9.84 24.24 13.76
CA TYR A 127 -9.13 24.73 12.59
C TYR A 127 -8.56 26.14 12.80
N TYR A 128 -9.32 27.08 13.37
CA TYR A 128 -8.82 28.42 13.72
C TYR A 128 -7.64 28.34 14.70
N ASN A 129 -7.77 27.53 15.75
CA ASN A 129 -6.71 27.28 16.70
C ASN A 129 -5.44 26.68 16.06
N SER A 130 -5.61 25.86 15.01
CA SER A 130 -4.49 25.28 14.29
C SER A 130 -3.71 26.24 13.39
N ILE A 131 -4.27 27.41 13.11
CA ILE A 131 -3.65 28.46 12.27
C ILE A 131 -3.30 29.73 13.05
N GLY A 132 -3.38 29.66 14.38
CA GLY A 132 -2.93 30.71 15.29
C GLY A 132 -4.02 31.58 15.90
N TYR A 133 -5.26 31.40 15.55
CA TYR A 133 -6.39 32.17 16.11
C TYR A 133 -6.94 31.47 17.35
N ARG A 134 -6.23 31.66 18.48
CA ARG A 134 -6.56 31.03 19.76
C ARG A 134 -7.94 31.43 20.29
N ASP A 135 -8.29 32.70 20.16
CA ASP A 135 -9.50 33.31 20.73
C ASP A 135 -10.67 33.31 19.74
N ALA A 136 -10.57 32.54 18.65
CA ALA A 136 -11.65 32.40 17.68
C ALA A 136 -12.88 31.75 18.33
N ILE A 137 -14.03 32.40 18.18
CA ILE A 137 -15.31 31.89 18.71
C ILE A 137 -16.40 31.97 17.64
N ILE A 138 -17.38 31.11 17.77
CA ILE A 138 -18.63 31.20 17.02
C ILE A 138 -19.62 31.96 17.89
N ASP A 139 -19.88 33.23 17.56
CA ASP A 139 -20.76 34.12 18.33
C ASP A 139 -22.22 33.67 18.28
N ASP A 140 -22.67 33.27 17.08
CA ASP A 140 -24.06 32.87 16.86
C ASP A 140 -24.16 31.89 15.67
N VAL A 141 -25.12 30.99 15.71
CA VAL A 141 -25.43 30.07 14.62
C VAL A 141 -26.94 29.94 14.49
N LYS A 142 -27.46 30.28 13.32
CA LYS A 142 -28.89 30.26 13.05
C LYS A 142 -29.24 29.36 11.86
N PRO A 143 -29.73 28.15 12.09
CA PRO A 143 -30.39 27.37 11.06
C PRO A 143 -31.81 27.93 10.83
N TYR A 144 -32.18 28.19 9.58
CA TYR A 144 -33.51 28.66 9.22
C TYR A 144 -34.03 27.99 7.95
N THR A 145 -35.33 27.84 7.88
CA THR A 145 -36.00 27.14 6.77
C THR A 145 -36.17 28.09 5.58
N VAL A 146 -35.82 27.62 4.40
CA VAL A 146 -36.07 28.36 3.13
C VAL A 146 -37.32 27.82 2.45
N SER A 147 -37.82 28.55 1.42
CA SER A 147 -39.05 28.26 0.70
C SER A 147 -39.12 26.83 0.09
N SER A 148 -37.99 26.17 -0.08
CA SER A 148 -37.87 24.80 -0.58
C SER A 148 -38.07 23.73 0.51
N GLY A 149 -38.32 24.10 1.78
CA GLY A 149 -38.35 23.16 2.91
C GLY A 149 -36.97 22.69 3.39
N ASN A 150 -35.90 23.18 2.76
CA ASN A 150 -34.52 22.93 3.18
C ASN A 150 -34.06 23.96 4.22
N VAL A 151 -32.89 23.77 4.79
CA VAL A 151 -32.32 24.65 5.82
C VAL A 151 -31.09 25.36 5.29
N ASN A 152 -31.02 26.67 5.47
CA ASN A 152 -29.79 27.46 5.42
C ASN A 152 -29.20 27.59 6.81
N ILE A 153 -27.88 27.66 6.91
CA ILE A 153 -27.17 27.79 8.18
C ILE A 153 -26.21 28.97 8.06
N ASP A 154 -26.43 29.99 8.90
CA ASP A 154 -25.58 31.15 8.96
C ASP A 154 -24.74 31.14 10.25
N PHE A 155 -23.42 31.27 10.10
CA PHE A 155 -22.46 31.36 11.18
C PHE A 155 -21.96 32.77 11.32
N LYS A 156 -21.96 33.28 12.54
CA LYS A 156 -21.26 34.51 12.89
C LYS A 156 -20.01 34.14 13.70
N ILE A 157 -18.84 34.52 13.19
CA ILE A 157 -17.54 34.17 13.74
C ILE A 157 -16.78 35.42 14.12
N SER A 158 -16.15 35.43 15.28
CA SER A 158 -15.14 36.38 15.70
C SER A 158 -13.78 35.71 15.68
N GLU A 159 -12.92 36.09 14.73
CA GLU A 159 -11.61 35.40 14.55
C GLU A 159 -10.61 35.72 15.66
N GLY A 160 -10.67 36.93 16.25
CA GLY A 160 -9.68 37.42 17.20
C GLY A 160 -8.33 37.75 16.56
N HIS A 161 -7.27 37.75 17.37
CA HIS A 161 -5.91 38.00 16.96
C HIS A 161 -5.15 36.70 16.63
N ARG A 162 -4.14 36.81 15.79
CA ARG A 162 -3.26 35.71 15.46
C ARG A 162 -2.09 35.66 16.42
N TYR A 163 -1.93 34.57 17.16
CA TYR A 163 -0.91 34.38 18.16
C TYR A 163 0.29 33.60 17.64
N TYR A 164 1.44 33.78 18.33
CA TYR A 164 2.71 33.11 18.03
C TYR A 164 3.27 32.50 19.31
N PHE A 165 4.08 31.46 19.18
CA PHE A 165 4.81 30.89 20.31
C PHE A 165 5.89 31.84 20.79
N GLY A 166 5.92 32.08 22.09
CA GLY A 166 6.95 32.80 22.81
C GLY A 166 8.06 31.88 23.31
N ASN A 167 8.52 32.14 24.53
CA ASN A 167 9.52 31.29 25.17
C ASN A 167 8.87 30.00 25.66
N ILE A 168 9.56 28.87 25.46
CA ILE A 168 9.14 27.56 25.98
C ILE A 168 10.18 27.12 27.00
N THR A 169 9.71 26.90 28.24
CA THR A 169 10.56 26.45 29.36
C THR A 169 10.09 25.09 29.84
N TRP A 170 11.04 24.32 30.39
CA TRP A 170 10.80 22.98 30.86
C TRP A 170 10.93 22.92 32.38
N LYS A 171 10.07 22.13 33.04
CA LYS A 171 10.12 21.93 34.48
C LYS A 171 9.81 20.48 34.84
N GLY A 172 10.68 19.88 35.64
CA GLY A 172 10.53 18.48 36.07
C GLY A 172 11.21 17.46 35.19
N ASN A 173 12.05 17.88 34.23
CA ASN A 173 12.84 17.03 33.35
C ASN A 173 14.20 16.68 33.96
N SER A 174 14.29 15.56 34.67
CA SER A 174 15.55 15.08 35.22
C SER A 174 16.31 14.15 34.27
N LYS A 175 15.60 13.43 33.43
CA LYS A 175 16.19 12.42 32.52
C LYS A 175 16.81 13.02 31.26
N TYR A 176 16.08 13.91 30.57
CA TYR A 176 16.51 14.51 29.32
C TYR A 176 16.73 16.02 29.47
N SER A 177 17.77 16.53 28.80
CA SER A 177 18.04 17.97 28.79
C SER A 177 17.04 18.75 27.94
N ASP A 178 16.88 20.03 28.27
CA ASP A 178 16.03 20.97 27.52
C ASP A 178 16.34 20.96 26.00
N SER A 179 17.62 20.82 25.65
CA SER A 179 18.06 20.79 24.25
C SER A 179 17.50 19.60 23.48
N VAL A 180 17.45 18.42 24.09
CA VAL A 180 16.85 17.20 23.49
C VAL A 180 15.35 17.37 23.37
N LEU A 181 14.71 17.87 24.42
CA LEU A 181 13.25 18.08 24.42
C LEU A 181 12.83 19.12 23.39
N ASN A 182 13.57 20.22 23.27
CA ASN A 182 13.32 21.24 22.24
C ASN A 182 13.49 20.71 20.82
N LEU A 183 14.49 19.84 20.60
CA LEU A 183 14.69 19.20 19.30
C LEU A 183 13.49 18.33 18.88
N ILE A 184 12.94 17.57 19.82
CA ILE A 184 11.75 16.70 19.56
C ILE A 184 10.50 17.53 19.44
N LEU A 185 10.32 18.54 20.29
CA LEU A 185 9.18 19.44 20.24
C LEU A 185 9.10 20.14 18.87
N GLY A 186 10.26 20.60 18.34
CA GLY A 186 10.35 21.21 17.02
C GLY A 186 9.50 22.45 16.86
N ILE A 187 9.19 23.15 17.94
CA ILE A 187 8.47 24.42 18.00
C ILE A 187 9.44 25.50 18.48
N HIS A 188 9.52 26.61 17.74
CA HIS A 188 10.45 27.70 18.02
C HIS A 188 9.71 29.00 18.35
N LYS A 189 10.37 29.87 19.06
CA LYS A 189 9.87 31.20 19.30
C LYS A 189 9.59 31.93 17.97
N GLY A 190 8.40 32.50 17.82
CA GLY A 190 7.94 33.17 16.61
C GLY A 190 7.19 32.27 15.63
N ASP A 191 7.14 30.95 15.86
CA ASP A 191 6.26 30.07 15.09
C ASP A 191 4.80 30.41 15.36
N VAL A 192 3.96 30.19 14.38
CA VAL A 192 2.51 30.40 14.52
C VAL A 192 1.96 29.46 15.59
N TYR A 193 1.23 30.04 16.55
CA TYR A 193 0.61 29.26 17.62
C TYR A 193 -0.31 28.17 17.04
N ASN A 194 -0.11 26.94 17.49
CA ASN A 194 -0.88 25.79 17.06
C ASN A 194 -0.96 24.78 18.21
N ILE A 195 -2.07 24.81 18.93
CA ILE A 195 -2.30 23.94 20.10
C ILE A 195 -2.36 22.46 19.71
N GLU A 196 -2.87 22.14 18.53
CA GLU A 196 -2.93 20.76 18.04
C GLU A 196 -1.51 20.20 17.86
N THR A 197 -0.62 20.98 17.20
CA THR A 197 0.79 20.60 17.03
C THR A 197 1.50 20.46 18.37
N LEU A 198 1.29 21.39 19.30
CA LEU A 198 1.87 21.30 20.63
C LEU A 198 1.45 20.03 21.37
N ASN A 199 0.14 19.73 21.37
CA ASN A 199 -0.39 18.53 21.99
C ASN A 199 0.09 17.24 21.32
N GLN A 200 0.22 17.21 19.99
CA GLN A 200 0.80 16.08 19.26
C GLN A 200 2.25 15.87 19.65
N ARG A 201 3.07 16.91 19.70
CA ARG A 201 4.48 16.84 20.06
C ARG A 201 4.71 16.48 21.52
N LEU A 202 3.82 16.85 22.40
CA LEU A 202 3.82 16.39 23.79
C LEU A 202 3.37 14.95 23.96
N GLY A 203 2.67 14.37 22.96
CA GLY A 203 2.17 13.00 22.98
C GLY A 203 0.81 12.84 23.64
N LYS A 204 0.01 13.93 23.76
CA LYS A 204 -1.38 13.84 24.23
C LYS A 204 -2.30 13.15 23.21
N GLN A 205 -1.93 13.17 21.94
CA GLN A 205 -2.58 12.41 20.88
C GLN A 205 -1.62 11.32 20.41
N LEU A 206 -2.09 10.07 20.42
CA LEU A 206 -1.29 8.93 19.97
C LEU A 206 -1.03 9.04 18.46
N THR A 207 0.20 9.33 18.10
CA THR A 207 0.65 9.27 16.70
C THR A 207 1.25 7.89 16.43
N PRO A 208 0.83 7.20 15.35
CA PRO A 208 1.37 5.87 15.00
C PRO A 208 2.87 5.89 14.69
N GLU A 209 3.41 7.06 14.35
CA GLU A 209 4.79 7.22 13.88
C GLU A 209 5.80 7.45 15.02
N GLY A 210 5.34 7.68 16.25
CA GLY A 210 6.22 8.03 17.36
C GLY A 210 6.84 9.43 17.18
N GLY A 211 7.91 9.72 17.91
CA GLY A 211 8.67 10.98 17.80
C GLY A 211 8.04 12.13 18.60
N ASP A 212 7.21 11.84 19.57
CA ASP A 212 6.71 12.75 20.57
C ASP A 212 7.44 12.57 21.92
N ILE A 213 7.31 13.55 22.79
CA ILE A 213 8.01 13.57 24.09
C ILE A 213 7.52 12.45 25.00
N SER A 214 6.20 12.20 25.06
CA SER A 214 5.68 11.07 25.84
C SER A 214 6.20 9.73 25.34
N GLY A 215 6.32 9.56 24.01
CA GLY A 215 6.91 8.38 23.40
C GLY A 215 8.36 8.17 23.80
N LEU A 216 9.18 9.25 23.79
CA LEU A 216 10.59 9.18 24.21
C LEU A 216 10.73 8.64 25.65
N TYR A 217 9.93 9.16 26.57
CA TYR A 217 9.96 8.70 27.98
C TYR A 217 9.38 7.29 28.14
N MET A 218 8.26 6.99 27.47
CA MET A 218 7.64 5.68 27.53
C MET A 218 8.52 4.57 26.95
N ASP A 219 9.35 4.88 25.94
CA ASP A 219 10.29 3.91 25.38
C ASP A 219 11.47 3.59 26.31
N ASP A 220 11.73 4.47 27.26
CA ASP A 220 12.68 4.24 28.36
C ASP A 220 12.00 3.69 29.65
N GLY A 221 10.76 3.22 29.55
CA GLY A 221 10.04 2.60 30.66
C GLY A 221 9.20 3.53 31.52
N TYR A 222 9.19 4.83 31.27
CA TYR A 222 8.44 5.80 32.08
C TYR A 222 6.93 5.81 31.73
N LEU A 223 6.25 4.72 32.04
CA LEU A 223 4.81 4.53 31.73
C LEU A 223 3.93 5.61 32.35
N PHE A 224 4.30 6.11 33.53
CA PHE A 224 3.51 7.10 34.29
C PHE A 224 3.85 8.55 33.89
N PHE A 225 4.66 8.74 32.87
CA PHE A 225 5.03 10.06 32.38
C PHE A 225 3.83 10.89 31.98
N ARG A 226 3.83 12.16 32.39
CA ARG A 226 2.84 13.17 32.01
C ARG A 226 3.54 14.48 31.69
N ALA A 227 3.10 15.13 30.64
CA ALA A 227 3.56 16.47 30.26
C ALA A 227 2.35 17.39 30.02
N GLU A 228 2.39 18.59 30.58
CA GLU A 228 1.33 19.57 30.47
C GLU A 228 1.93 20.93 30.12
N ALA A 229 1.43 21.53 29.03
CA ALA A 229 1.82 22.88 28.64
C ALA A 229 0.89 23.88 29.36
N VAL A 230 1.49 24.79 30.11
CA VAL A 230 0.81 25.86 30.82
C VAL A 230 1.21 27.20 30.23
N GLU A 231 0.25 27.99 29.84
CA GLU A 231 0.49 29.36 29.40
C GLU A 231 0.89 30.23 30.59
N THR A 232 2.07 30.84 30.52
CA THR A 232 2.61 31.64 31.63
C THR A 232 2.46 33.14 31.42
N ALA A 233 2.55 33.60 30.20
CA ALA A 233 2.36 35.00 29.84
C ALA A 233 1.84 35.16 28.41
N VAL A 234 1.00 36.16 28.20
CA VAL A 234 0.46 36.57 26.90
C VAL A 234 0.76 38.06 26.72
N TYR A 235 1.53 38.40 25.69
CA TYR A 235 1.89 39.82 25.40
C TYR A 235 2.22 39.96 23.92
N ASN A 236 1.80 41.08 23.33
CA ASN A 236 2.05 41.39 21.91
C ASN A 236 1.80 40.23 20.96
N ASP A 237 0.63 39.57 21.06
CA ASP A 237 0.24 38.39 20.28
C ASP A 237 1.19 37.17 20.44
N THR A 238 2.00 37.15 21.51
CA THR A 238 2.95 36.09 21.79
C THR A 238 2.57 35.38 23.11
N ILE A 239 2.63 34.06 23.11
CA ILE A 239 2.28 33.22 24.27
C ILE A 239 3.48 32.44 24.73
N ASP A 240 3.94 32.73 25.98
CA ASP A 240 4.99 31.96 26.64
C ASP A 240 4.40 30.71 27.32
N HIS A 241 5.11 29.57 27.23
CA HIS A 241 4.69 28.31 27.81
C HIS A 241 5.72 27.76 28.79
N GLU A 242 5.23 27.19 29.89
CA GLU A 242 6.00 26.33 30.77
C GLU A 242 5.46 24.90 30.62
N ILE A 243 6.31 23.99 30.15
CA ILE A 243 5.94 22.58 30.05
C ILE A 243 6.32 21.89 31.36
N ARG A 244 5.29 21.52 32.13
CA ARG A 244 5.42 20.82 33.41
C ARG A 244 5.38 19.35 33.17
N MET A 245 6.39 18.65 33.63
CA MET A 245 6.55 17.22 33.47
C MET A 245 6.59 16.49 34.81
N ILE A 246 5.98 15.31 34.81
CA ILE A 246 6.07 14.35 35.91
C ILE A 246 6.59 13.05 35.29
N GLU A 247 7.86 12.72 35.56
CA GLU A 247 8.51 11.56 34.94
C GLU A 247 7.99 10.25 35.54
N GLY A 248 7.79 10.20 36.86
CA GLY A 248 7.38 8.98 37.56
C GLY A 248 8.48 7.90 37.60
N PRO A 249 8.21 6.72 38.15
CA PRO A 249 9.13 5.57 38.12
C PRO A 249 9.09 4.84 36.80
N GLN A 250 10.19 4.14 36.47
CA GLN A 250 10.24 3.20 35.37
C GLN A 250 9.40 1.96 35.68
N ALA A 251 8.60 1.50 34.72
CA ALA A 251 7.78 0.29 34.82
C ALA A 251 8.42 -0.86 34.02
N ARG A 252 8.35 -2.07 34.60
CA ARG A 252 8.73 -3.32 33.94
C ARG A 252 7.48 -4.14 33.59
N ILE A 253 7.55 -4.85 32.48
CA ILE A 253 6.49 -5.77 32.07
C ILE A 253 6.50 -6.97 33.01
N LYS A 254 5.40 -7.21 33.75
CA LYS A 254 5.25 -8.36 34.65
C LYS A 254 4.65 -9.56 33.90
N ASN A 255 3.48 -9.38 33.31
CA ASN A 255 2.77 -10.42 32.59
C ASN A 255 2.29 -9.94 31.24
N VAL A 256 2.25 -10.86 30.27
CA VAL A 256 1.61 -10.65 28.97
C VAL A 256 0.50 -11.68 28.82
N LYS A 257 -0.76 -11.20 28.80
CA LYS A 257 -1.96 -12.01 28.63
C LYS A 257 -2.50 -11.87 27.21
N ILE A 258 -3.01 -12.98 26.66
CA ILE A 258 -3.61 -13.01 25.32
C ILE A 258 -5.01 -13.63 25.45
N SER A 259 -5.99 -13.07 24.75
CA SER A 259 -7.36 -13.61 24.73
C SER A 259 -8.02 -13.43 23.37
N GLY A 260 -8.98 -14.31 23.02
CA GLY A 260 -9.72 -14.30 21.76
C GLY A 260 -9.04 -15.08 20.63
N ASN A 261 -8.04 -15.91 20.97
CA ASN A 261 -7.32 -16.76 20.02
C ASN A 261 -7.83 -18.21 20.13
N ASP A 262 -9.04 -18.47 19.68
CA ASP A 262 -9.70 -19.78 19.86
C ASP A 262 -9.11 -20.87 18.93
N ARG A 263 -8.61 -20.49 17.76
CA ARG A 263 -8.01 -21.39 16.75
C ARG A 263 -6.49 -21.30 16.75
N THR A 264 -5.95 -20.09 16.85
CA THR A 264 -4.51 -19.82 16.79
C THR A 264 -3.87 -20.13 18.14
N LYS A 265 -2.88 -20.99 18.16
CA LYS A 265 -2.16 -21.33 19.38
C LYS A 265 -1.41 -20.12 19.92
N GLU A 266 -1.40 -19.99 21.24
CA GLU A 266 -0.79 -18.84 21.92
C GLU A 266 0.67 -18.58 21.54
N HIS A 267 1.46 -19.63 21.33
CA HIS A 267 2.86 -19.48 20.94
C HIS A 267 3.05 -18.76 19.59
N VAL A 268 2.07 -18.85 18.67
CA VAL A 268 2.09 -18.16 17.37
C VAL A 268 1.95 -16.66 17.57
N ILE A 269 1.12 -16.23 18.51
CA ILE A 269 0.96 -14.82 18.85
C ILE A 269 2.17 -14.34 19.63
N ARG A 270 2.53 -15.06 20.69
CA ARG A 270 3.58 -14.68 21.64
C ARG A 270 4.94 -14.49 20.98
N ARG A 271 5.27 -15.28 19.97
CA ARG A 271 6.54 -15.16 19.23
C ARG A 271 6.63 -13.89 18.36
N GLU A 272 5.50 -13.26 18.05
CA GLU A 272 5.45 -12.00 17.28
C GLU A 272 5.48 -10.76 18.19
N LEU A 273 5.23 -10.93 19.50
CA LEU A 273 5.24 -9.83 20.45
C LEU A 273 6.67 -9.36 20.75
N ARG A 274 6.84 -8.05 20.80
CA ARG A 274 8.08 -7.39 21.23
C ARG A 274 8.09 -7.16 22.74
N THR A 275 6.93 -7.18 23.37
CA THR A 275 6.76 -6.98 24.79
C THR A 275 7.07 -8.28 25.54
N ILE A 276 8.23 -8.35 26.18
CA ILE A 276 8.72 -9.54 26.88
C ILE A 276 8.65 -9.32 28.39
N PRO A 277 8.10 -10.26 29.18
CA PRO A 277 8.09 -10.17 30.63
C PRO A 277 9.51 -9.96 31.19
N GLY A 278 9.67 -9.03 32.13
CA GLY A 278 10.94 -8.64 32.74
C GLY A 278 11.67 -7.48 32.06
N GLU A 279 11.36 -7.16 30.82
CA GLU A 279 11.91 -5.99 30.12
C GLU A 279 11.22 -4.69 30.54
N LEU A 280 11.86 -3.55 30.25
CA LEU A 280 11.25 -2.23 30.45
C LEU A 280 10.04 -2.07 29.53
N PHE A 281 9.06 -1.31 29.99
CA PHE A 281 7.94 -0.92 29.15
C PHE A 281 8.44 -0.04 27.99
N SER A 282 7.93 -0.30 26.77
CA SER A 282 8.18 0.53 25.61
C SER A 282 6.89 0.69 24.80
N ARG A 283 6.52 1.93 24.54
CA ARG A 283 5.36 2.27 23.69
C ARG A 283 5.60 1.84 22.24
N THR A 284 6.81 2.03 21.75
CA THR A 284 7.21 1.60 20.42
C THR A 284 7.06 0.10 20.25
N ASP A 285 7.42 -0.70 21.26
CA ASP A 285 7.28 -2.15 21.21
C ASP A 285 5.82 -2.61 21.26
N LEU A 286 4.95 -1.90 21.95
CA LEU A 286 3.50 -2.12 21.90
C LEU A 286 2.95 -1.89 20.49
N ILE A 287 3.26 -0.74 19.89
CA ILE A 287 2.79 -0.39 18.54
C ILE A 287 3.34 -1.37 17.51
N ARG A 288 4.62 -1.75 17.63
CA ARG A 288 5.23 -2.78 16.77
C ARG A 288 4.56 -4.13 16.93
N SER A 289 4.30 -4.56 18.16
CA SER A 289 3.58 -5.82 18.43
C SER A 289 2.18 -5.81 17.81
N GLN A 290 1.43 -4.71 17.92
CA GLN A 290 0.13 -4.56 17.27
C GLN A 290 0.23 -4.70 15.75
N ARG A 291 1.22 -4.03 15.15
CA ARG A 291 1.47 -4.09 13.71
C ARG A 291 1.83 -5.51 13.27
N GLU A 292 2.71 -6.19 13.99
CA GLU A 292 3.12 -7.55 13.68
C GLU A 292 1.94 -8.54 13.79
N LEU A 293 1.10 -8.40 14.81
CA LEU A 293 -0.14 -9.19 14.91
C LEU A 293 -1.12 -8.90 13.77
N GLY A 294 -1.26 -7.64 13.37
CA GLY A 294 -2.07 -7.26 12.21
C GLY A 294 -1.55 -7.83 10.88
N GLN A 295 -0.23 -7.91 10.71
CA GLN A 295 0.41 -8.48 9.52
C GLN A 295 0.24 -9.99 9.38
N LEU A 296 0.01 -10.72 10.46
CA LEU A 296 -0.30 -12.15 10.41
C LEU A 296 -1.58 -12.44 9.59
N ASN A 297 -2.47 -11.45 9.52
CA ASN A 297 -3.75 -11.54 8.82
C ASN A 297 -4.70 -12.64 9.37
N TYR A 298 -4.45 -13.11 10.58
CA TYR A 298 -5.32 -14.07 11.30
C TYR A 298 -6.39 -13.37 12.11
N PHE A 299 -6.17 -12.09 12.41
CA PHE A 299 -7.00 -11.29 13.30
C PHE A 299 -7.60 -10.09 12.58
N ASN A 300 -8.76 -9.65 13.05
CA ASN A 300 -9.37 -8.41 12.61
C ASN A 300 -8.55 -7.23 13.15
N GLN A 301 -7.91 -6.48 12.26
CA GLN A 301 -7.00 -5.38 12.62
C GLN A 301 -7.70 -4.25 13.39
N GLU A 302 -8.98 -4.02 13.12
CA GLU A 302 -9.76 -2.95 13.75
C GLU A 302 -10.10 -3.28 15.21
N THR A 303 -10.13 -4.56 15.59
CA THR A 303 -10.50 -5.03 16.92
C THR A 303 -9.31 -5.48 17.78
N ILE A 304 -8.07 -5.42 17.25
CA ILE A 304 -6.88 -5.70 18.04
C ILE A 304 -6.74 -4.66 19.13
N GLY A 305 -7.09 -5.04 20.36
CA GLY A 305 -6.97 -4.22 21.55
C GLY A 305 -5.69 -4.52 22.32
N ILE A 306 -5.00 -3.47 22.76
CA ILE A 306 -3.88 -3.59 23.68
C ILE A 306 -4.21 -2.76 24.91
N ASN A 307 -4.24 -3.42 26.03
CA ASN A 307 -4.56 -2.77 27.30
C ASN A 307 -3.41 -2.95 28.30
N PRO A 308 -2.52 -1.95 28.45
CA PRO A 308 -1.53 -1.94 29.51
C PRO A 308 -2.24 -1.61 30.84
N ILE A 309 -2.12 -2.49 31.81
CA ILE A 309 -2.68 -2.34 33.16
C ILE A 309 -1.53 -2.05 34.11
N PRO A 310 -1.30 -0.79 34.50
CA PRO A 310 -0.23 -0.44 35.39
C PRO A 310 -0.53 -0.89 36.84
N ASN A 311 0.52 -1.35 37.50
CA ASN A 311 0.52 -1.67 38.94
C ASN A 311 1.44 -0.68 39.65
N PRO A 312 0.89 0.44 40.16
CA PRO A 312 1.72 1.50 40.76
C PRO A 312 2.44 1.05 42.03
N GLU A 313 1.88 0.07 42.76
CA GLU A 313 2.43 -0.42 44.03
C GLU A 313 3.80 -1.11 43.86
N ASP A 314 3.98 -1.87 42.79
CA ASP A 314 5.22 -2.61 42.54
C ASP A 314 6.03 -2.09 41.30
N GLY A 315 5.58 -1.00 40.70
CA GLY A 315 6.23 -0.38 39.55
C GLY A 315 6.23 -1.28 38.30
N THR A 316 5.25 -2.16 38.16
CA THR A 316 5.14 -3.07 37.02
C THR A 316 3.90 -2.78 36.17
N VAL A 317 3.83 -3.41 34.99
CA VAL A 317 2.70 -3.33 34.09
C VAL A 317 2.34 -4.71 33.55
N ASP A 318 1.06 -5.06 33.58
CA ASP A 318 0.51 -6.20 32.89
C ASP A 318 -0.02 -5.73 31.52
N ILE A 319 0.31 -6.46 30.46
CA ILE A 319 -0.14 -6.12 29.10
C ILE A 319 -1.15 -7.18 28.65
N HIS A 320 -2.36 -6.72 28.32
CA HIS A 320 -3.40 -7.62 27.82
C HIS A 320 -3.67 -7.35 26.33
N TYR A 321 -3.33 -8.33 25.48
CA TYR A 321 -3.67 -8.36 24.07
C TYR A 321 -5.00 -9.06 23.87
N LYS A 322 -5.97 -8.33 23.33
CA LYS A 322 -7.27 -8.88 22.92
C LYS A 322 -7.31 -8.95 21.42
N VAL A 323 -7.50 -10.15 20.87
CA VAL A 323 -7.59 -10.38 19.43
C VAL A 323 -8.97 -10.97 19.10
N GLU A 324 -9.40 -10.80 17.87
CA GLU A 324 -10.60 -11.43 17.32
C GLU A 324 -10.20 -12.13 16.02
N GLU A 325 -10.38 -13.45 15.99
CA GLU A 325 -9.99 -14.24 14.82
C GLU A 325 -10.92 -14.01 13.63
N LYS A 326 -10.32 -13.91 12.47
CA LYS A 326 -11.03 -13.89 11.19
C LYS A 326 -10.54 -15.03 10.30
N SER A 327 -11.33 -15.39 9.29
CA SER A 327 -10.86 -16.31 8.24
C SER A 327 -9.67 -15.68 7.54
N SER A 328 -8.54 -16.37 7.56
CA SER A 328 -7.30 -15.96 6.88
C SER A 328 -7.08 -16.73 5.58
N ASP A 329 -7.92 -17.70 5.31
CA ASP A 329 -7.83 -18.50 4.10
C ASP A 329 -8.26 -17.70 2.88
N GLN A 330 -7.51 -17.83 1.81
CA GLN A 330 -7.72 -17.08 0.59
C GLN A 330 -8.04 -18.02 -0.55
N LEU A 331 -9.14 -17.75 -1.23
CA LEU A 331 -9.49 -18.35 -2.50
C LEU A 331 -9.15 -17.35 -3.61
N GLU A 332 -8.25 -17.73 -4.50
CA GLU A 332 -7.91 -16.97 -5.70
C GLU A 332 -8.67 -17.56 -6.89
N LEU A 333 -9.56 -16.78 -7.46
CA LEU A 333 -10.19 -17.06 -8.73
C LEU A 333 -9.86 -15.91 -9.68
N SER A 334 -9.04 -16.15 -10.67
CA SER A 334 -8.67 -15.13 -11.63
C SER A 334 -8.70 -15.67 -13.06
N ALA A 335 -8.96 -14.75 -14.00
CA ALA A 335 -8.83 -15.01 -15.41
C ALA A 335 -7.93 -13.93 -16.01
N GLY A 336 -6.96 -14.36 -16.80
CA GLY A 336 -6.01 -13.47 -17.47
C GLY A 336 -6.01 -13.71 -18.96
N TRP A 337 -5.73 -12.67 -19.73
CA TRP A 337 -5.53 -12.76 -21.18
C TRP A 337 -4.18 -12.15 -21.55
N GLY A 338 -3.38 -12.87 -22.31
CA GLY A 338 -2.13 -12.30 -22.87
C GLY A 338 -1.05 -13.32 -23.17
N GLY A 339 0.13 -12.84 -23.57
CA GLY A 339 1.37 -13.61 -23.69
C GLY A 339 1.39 -14.74 -24.72
N GLY A 340 0.55 -14.68 -25.73
CA GLY A 340 0.48 -15.74 -26.76
C GLY A 340 -0.18 -17.04 -26.28
N ILE A 341 -0.65 -17.09 -25.02
CA ILE A 341 -1.34 -18.26 -24.44
C ILE A 341 -2.87 -18.09 -24.47
N GLY A 342 -3.35 -16.85 -24.65
CA GLY A 342 -4.77 -16.52 -24.66
C GLY A 342 -5.38 -16.41 -23.25
N LEU A 343 -6.68 -16.72 -23.13
CA LEU A 343 -7.39 -16.67 -21.86
C LEU A 343 -6.96 -17.81 -20.96
N THR A 344 -6.47 -17.48 -19.78
CA THR A 344 -5.98 -18.42 -18.76
C THR A 344 -6.78 -18.27 -17.48
N GLY A 345 -7.31 -19.35 -16.95
CA GLY A 345 -7.94 -19.40 -15.65
C GLY A 345 -6.94 -19.80 -14.54
N THR A 346 -7.07 -19.18 -13.39
CA THR A 346 -6.30 -19.54 -12.19
C THR A 346 -7.26 -19.85 -11.05
N LEU A 347 -7.04 -20.99 -10.41
CA LEU A 347 -7.66 -21.38 -9.15
C LEU A 347 -6.56 -21.55 -8.11
N GLY A 348 -6.58 -20.74 -7.07
CA GLY A 348 -5.62 -20.82 -5.98
C GLY A 348 -6.31 -20.93 -4.64
N VAL A 349 -5.76 -21.69 -3.73
CA VAL A 349 -6.19 -21.77 -2.34
C VAL A 349 -4.97 -21.61 -1.45
N SER A 350 -5.03 -20.70 -0.50
CA SER A 350 -3.99 -20.47 0.49
C SER A 350 -4.56 -20.54 1.90
N PHE A 351 -4.05 -21.46 2.69
CA PHE A 351 -4.35 -21.64 4.10
C PHE A 351 -3.23 -21.02 4.92
N ASN A 352 -3.50 -19.91 5.58
CA ASN A 352 -2.44 -19.11 6.20
C ASN A 352 -2.15 -19.47 7.66
N ASN A 353 -3.03 -20.17 8.35
CA ASN A 353 -2.83 -20.62 9.72
C ASN A 353 -2.78 -22.16 9.82
N PHE A 354 -2.18 -22.81 8.83
CA PHE A 354 -2.11 -24.27 8.76
C PHE A 354 -1.28 -24.86 9.90
N SER A 355 -1.60 -26.10 10.29
CA SER A 355 -0.87 -26.86 11.28
C SER A 355 -0.60 -28.31 10.82
N ILE A 356 0.64 -28.59 10.44
CA ILE A 356 1.04 -29.95 10.07
C ILE A 356 0.94 -30.92 11.25
N LYS A 357 1.13 -30.43 12.49
CA LYS A 357 1.05 -31.23 13.71
C LYS A 357 -0.38 -31.71 14.01
N ASN A 358 -1.37 -30.94 13.56
CA ASN A 358 -2.78 -31.20 13.80
C ASN A 358 -3.45 -32.03 12.69
N ILE A 359 -2.71 -32.55 11.71
CA ILE A 359 -3.26 -33.35 10.59
C ILE A 359 -4.12 -34.52 11.09
N PHE A 360 -3.72 -35.17 12.18
CA PHE A 360 -4.46 -36.30 12.75
C PHE A 360 -5.51 -35.88 13.81
N ASN A 361 -5.60 -34.58 14.14
CA ASN A 361 -6.58 -34.06 15.10
C ASN A 361 -7.75 -33.42 14.40
N ARG A 362 -8.82 -34.18 14.15
CA ARG A 362 -10.02 -33.67 13.44
C ARG A 362 -10.71 -32.49 14.08
N LYS A 363 -10.55 -32.28 15.39
CA LYS A 363 -11.16 -31.14 16.12
C LYS A 363 -10.56 -29.79 15.73
N SER A 364 -9.35 -29.78 15.18
CA SER A 364 -8.65 -28.58 14.69
C SER A 364 -8.84 -28.29 13.21
N TRP A 365 -9.72 -29.04 12.52
CA TRP A 365 -9.97 -28.86 11.09
C TRP A 365 -11.09 -27.84 10.83
N ASP A 366 -10.75 -26.78 10.06
CA ASP A 366 -11.70 -25.75 9.65
C ASP A 366 -11.20 -24.94 8.42
N PRO A 367 -11.36 -25.38 7.19
CA PRO A 367 -11.60 -26.73 6.70
C PRO A 367 -10.37 -27.64 6.75
N LEU A 368 -9.17 -27.11 6.99
CA LEU A 368 -7.92 -27.83 7.19
C LEU A 368 -7.40 -27.65 8.62
N PRO A 369 -6.47 -28.51 9.09
CA PRO A 369 -5.90 -28.37 10.43
C PRO A 369 -5.23 -27.01 10.59
N THR A 370 -5.63 -26.26 11.60
CA THR A 370 -5.21 -24.88 11.87
C THR A 370 -4.49 -24.74 13.20
N GLY A 371 -3.83 -23.60 13.41
CA GLY A 371 -3.36 -23.12 14.70
C GLY A 371 -1.86 -22.92 14.87
N ASP A 372 -0.98 -23.40 13.99
CA ASP A 372 0.49 -23.25 14.13
C ASP A 372 1.08 -22.10 13.29
N GLY A 373 0.24 -21.38 12.54
CA GLY A 373 0.68 -20.23 11.73
C GLY A 373 1.54 -20.61 10.53
N GLN A 374 1.47 -21.87 10.07
CA GLN A 374 2.11 -22.31 8.84
C GLN A 374 1.27 -21.90 7.64
N LYS A 375 1.89 -21.80 6.47
CA LYS A 375 1.19 -21.48 5.23
C LYS A 375 1.25 -22.63 4.26
N LEU A 376 0.09 -23.05 3.78
CA LEU A 376 -0.06 -24.04 2.72
C LEU A 376 -0.76 -23.40 1.53
N SER A 377 -0.13 -23.43 0.34
CA SER A 377 -0.72 -22.87 -0.87
C SER A 377 -0.75 -23.90 -1.98
N LEU A 378 -1.89 -23.96 -2.66
CA LEU A 378 -2.12 -24.78 -3.84
C LEU A 378 -2.62 -23.86 -4.94
N ARG A 379 -2.00 -23.89 -6.12
CA ARG A 379 -2.40 -23.07 -7.25
C ARG A 379 -2.42 -23.90 -8.53
N LEU A 380 -3.55 -23.85 -9.19
CA LEU A 380 -3.78 -24.43 -10.51
C LEU A 380 -4.01 -23.32 -11.51
N GLN A 381 -3.31 -23.36 -12.62
CA GLN A 381 -3.49 -22.42 -13.71
C GLN A 381 -3.61 -23.19 -15.02
N SER A 382 -4.59 -22.83 -15.86
CA SER A 382 -4.82 -23.53 -17.13
C SER A 382 -5.54 -22.64 -18.14
N ASN A 383 -5.20 -22.81 -19.42
CA ASN A 383 -6.01 -22.35 -20.54
C ASN A 383 -6.72 -23.51 -21.28
N GLY A 384 -6.82 -24.66 -20.63
CA GLY A 384 -7.43 -25.87 -21.16
C GLY A 384 -6.46 -26.72 -21.96
N LYS A 385 -6.06 -26.35 -23.17
CA LYS A 385 -5.32 -27.22 -24.08
C LYS A 385 -3.82 -26.93 -24.19
N GLN A 386 -3.44 -25.65 -24.19
CA GLN A 386 -2.05 -25.27 -24.44
C GLN A 386 -1.19 -25.24 -23.17
N TYR A 387 -1.78 -24.79 -22.06
CA TYR A 387 -1.04 -24.53 -20.85
C TYR A 387 -1.74 -25.07 -19.61
N SER A 388 -0.97 -25.73 -18.76
CA SER A 388 -1.38 -26.09 -17.41
C SER A 388 -0.19 -25.97 -16.45
N SER A 389 -0.44 -25.48 -15.24
CA SER A 389 0.55 -25.34 -14.20
C SER A 389 -0.05 -25.69 -12.84
N TYR A 390 0.68 -26.46 -12.05
CA TYR A 390 0.35 -26.88 -10.70
C TYR A 390 1.45 -26.39 -9.80
N ASN A 391 1.11 -25.61 -8.79
CA ASN A 391 2.04 -25.12 -7.79
C ASN A 391 1.58 -25.56 -6.41
N PHE A 392 2.51 -26.09 -5.64
CA PHE A 392 2.34 -26.41 -4.23
C PHE A 392 3.43 -25.71 -3.45
N SER A 393 3.10 -25.03 -2.36
CA SER A 393 4.09 -24.52 -1.43
C SER A 393 3.65 -24.66 0.02
N PHE A 394 4.61 -25.03 0.86
CA PHE A 394 4.47 -25.08 2.30
C PHE A 394 5.51 -24.19 2.95
N THR A 395 5.11 -23.35 3.88
CA THR A 395 6.01 -22.44 4.60
C THR A 395 5.82 -22.57 6.10
N GLU A 396 6.90 -22.89 6.81
CA GLU A 396 7.03 -22.74 8.26
C GLU A 396 7.75 -21.41 8.54
N PRO A 397 7.08 -20.38 9.07
CA PRO A 397 7.69 -19.05 9.25
C PRO A 397 8.66 -18.98 10.44
N TRP A 398 8.59 -19.93 11.39
CA TRP A 398 9.42 -19.96 12.58
C TRP A 398 10.04 -21.33 12.80
N LEU A 399 10.90 -21.76 11.89
CA LEU A 399 11.59 -23.04 11.98
C LEU A 399 12.37 -23.16 13.30
N GLY A 400 11.99 -24.14 14.11
CA GLY A 400 12.54 -24.35 15.45
C GLY A 400 11.93 -23.48 16.55
N GLY A 401 10.98 -22.60 16.25
CA GLY A 401 10.15 -21.86 17.20
C GLY A 401 10.82 -20.74 18.01
N LYS A 402 12.15 -20.60 17.94
CA LYS A 402 12.92 -19.64 18.77
C LYS A 402 13.38 -18.38 18.03
N LYS A 403 13.50 -18.44 16.72
CA LYS A 403 13.98 -17.34 15.86
C LYS A 403 13.12 -17.25 14.62
N ARG A 404 12.98 -16.06 14.05
CA ARG A 404 12.33 -15.82 12.76
C ARG A 404 13.19 -16.40 11.62
N ASN A 405 13.25 -17.72 11.53
CA ASN A 405 13.84 -18.45 10.42
C ASN A 405 12.70 -19.15 9.68
N SER A 406 12.50 -18.81 8.44
CA SER A 406 11.45 -19.43 7.62
C SER A 406 12.01 -20.59 6.80
N LEU A 407 11.25 -21.67 6.70
CA LEU A 407 11.49 -22.75 5.76
C LEU A 407 10.33 -22.79 4.76
N THR A 408 10.65 -22.67 3.48
CA THR A 408 9.65 -22.85 2.41
C THR A 408 10.05 -24.00 1.51
N LEU A 409 9.13 -24.93 1.32
CA LEU A 409 9.22 -26.03 0.38
C LEU A 409 8.25 -25.74 -0.77
N SER A 410 8.74 -25.77 -1.99
CA SER A 410 7.89 -25.52 -3.17
C SER A 410 8.08 -26.62 -4.20
N PHE A 411 6.98 -27.02 -4.80
CA PHE A 411 6.95 -27.95 -5.93
C PHE A 411 6.07 -27.34 -7.01
N TYR A 412 6.55 -27.36 -8.25
CA TYR A 412 5.74 -26.97 -9.38
C TYR A 412 5.91 -27.90 -10.57
N LYS A 413 4.84 -28.03 -11.32
CA LYS A 413 4.83 -28.79 -12.57
C LYS A 413 3.99 -28.01 -13.58
N SER A 414 4.58 -27.74 -14.73
CA SER A 414 3.87 -27.07 -15.81
C SER A 414 4.05 -27.81 -17.13
N LYS A 415 3.06 -27.66 -18.01
CA LYS A 415 3.09 -28.13 -19.37
C LYS A 415 2.64 -27.01 -20.28
N TYR A 416 3.45 -26.76 -21.29
CA TYR A 416 3.08 -25.91 -22.40
C TYR A 416 3.14 -26.72 -23.71
N ALA A 417 2.05 -26.74 -24.48
CA ALA A 417 1.96 -27.46 -25.72
C ALA A 417 1.76 -26.49 -26.88
N ASN A 418 2.63 -26.57 -27.90
CA ASN A 418 2.46 -25.85 -29.16
C ASN A 418 1.60 -26.71 -30.09
N GLY A 419 0.30 -26.58 -29.99
CA GLY A 419 -0.67 -27.36 -30.77
C GLY A 419 -1.29 -26.59 -31.92
N TYR A 420 -0.78 -25.41 -32.28
CA TYR A 420 -1.37 -24.61 -33.33
C TYR A 420 -1.05 -25.16 -34.73
N ASP A 421 -2.09 -25.54 -35.46
CA ASP A 421 -2.03 -25.97 -36.86
C ASP A 421 -2.21 -24.74 -37.76
N TYR A 422 -1.09 -24.27 -38.33
CA TYR A 422 -1.09 -23.07 -39.19
C TYR A 422 -1.81 -23.28 -40.52
N LEU A 423 -1.93 -24.53 -40.99
CA LEU A 423 -2.62 -24.85 -42.24
C LEU A 423 -4.16 -24.78 -42.09
N ASN A 424 -4.64 -25.26 -40.94
CA ASN A 424 -6.08 -25.34 -40.67
C ASN A 424 -6.56 -24.23 -39.72
N ASN A 425 -5.68 -23.32 -39.30
CA ASN A 425 -5.95 -22.21 -38.38
C ASN A 425 -6.71 -22.66 -37.11
N ARG A 426 -6.33 -23.80 -36.53
CA ARG A 426 -6.95 -24.39 -35.35
C ARG A 426 -5.95 -25.09 -34.44
N PHE A 427 -6.36 -25.30 -33.21
CA PHE A 427 -5.58 -26.10 -32.27
C PHE A 427 -5.77 -27.60 -32.56
N SER A 428 -4.68 -28.34 -32.74
CA SER A 428 -4.65 -29.78 -32.95
C SER A 428 -4.07 -30.49 -31.73
N ASP A 429 -4.86 -31.41 -31.15
CA ASP A 429 -4.42 -32.22 -30.02
C ASP A 429 -3.29 -33.19 -30.40
N GLU A 430 -3.22 -33.59 -31.67
CA GLU A 430 -2.16 -34.47 -32.19
C GLU A 430 -0.82 -33.73 -32.26
N ILE A 431 -0.81 -32.50 -32.78
CA ILE A 431 0.39 -31.65 -32.79
C ILE A 431 0.82 -31.34 -31.35
N ALA A 432 -0.13 -31.02 -30.46
CA ALA A 432 0.13 -30.72 -29.03
C ALA A 432 0.71 -31.90 -28.24
N LYS A 433 0.41 -33.13 -28.62
CA LYS A 433 1.03 -34.34 -28.04
C LYS A 433 2.49 -34.50 -28.45
N ASN A 434 2.87 -33.99 -29.63
CA ASN A 434 4.19 -34.14 -30.20
C ASN A 434 5.03 -32.86 -30.14
N SER A 435 4.47 -31.70 -29.78
CA SER A 435 5.19 -30.46 -29.60
C SER A 435 4.85 -29.84 -28.25
N TYR A 436 5.74 -30.04 -27.27
CA TYR A 436 5.51 -29.58 -25.91
C TYR A 436 6.80 -29.30 -25.14
N MET A 437 6.68 -28.48 -24.10
CA MET A 437 7.64 -28.35 -23.02
C MET A 437 6.95 -28.65 -21.70
N LYS A 438 7.53 -29.57 -20.92
CA LYS A 438 7.15 -29.85 -19.54
C LYS A 438 8.24 -29.38 -18.60
N THR A 439 7.87 -28.66 -17.57
CA THR A 439 8.80 -28.21 -16.53
C THR A 439 8.36 -28.82 -15.19
N THR A 440 9.31 -29.41 -14.48
CA THR A 440 9.09 -29.91 -13.12
C THR A 440 10.15 -29.29 -12.24
N GLY A 441 9.76 -28.66 -11.16
CA GLY A 441 10.68 -28.00 -10.24
C GLY A 441 10.38 -28.28 -8.79
N PHE A 442 11.44 -28.31 -8.00
CA PHE A 442 11.41 -28.41 -6.55
C PHE A 442 12.40 -27.40 -5.97
N SER A 443 12.01 -26.71 -4.90
CA SER A 443 12.92 -25.79 -4.22
C SER A 443 12.76 -25.83 -2.70
N ILE A 444 13.87 -25.61 -2.02
CA ILE A 444 13.96 -25.45 -0.57
C ILE A 444 14.55 -24.08 -0.30
N SER A 445 13.83 -23.23 0.43
CA SER A 445 14.26 -21.90 0.81
C SER A 445 14.34 -21.76 2.31
N LEU A 446 15.49 -21.29 2.82
CA LEU A 446 15.72 -20.96 4.22
C LEU A 446 15.91 -19.44 4.34
N GLY A 447 14.95 -18.77 4.97
CA GLY A 447 15.00 -17.33 5.23
C GLY A 447 15.39 -17.04 6.67
N LYS A 448 16.27 -16.06 6.88
CA LYS A 448 16.70 -15.58 8.20
C LYS A 448 16.55 -14.07 8.27
N GLN A 449 15.82 -13.56 9.26
CA GLN A 449 15.80 -12.15 9.56
C GLN A 449 17.11 -11.75 10.25
N LEU A 450 17.76 -10.70 9.75
CA LEU A 450 18.99 -10.15 10.31
C LEU A 450 18.62 -9.08 11.34
N LYS A 451 19.49 -8.86 12.32
CA LYS A 451 19.36 -7.80 13.32
C LYS A 451 20.25 -6.59 13.03
N TRP A 452 21.24 -6.77 12.18
CA TRP A 452 22.19 -5.75 11.77
C TRP A 452 22.25 -5.65 10.25
N PRO A 453 22.28 -4.46 9.63
CA PRO A 453 22.31 -3.12 10.25
C PRO A 453 20.99 -2.68 10.88
N ASP A 454 19.86 -3.21 10.44
CA ASP A 454 18.53 -3.01 11.01
C ASP A 454 17.69 -4.31 10.89
N ASP A 455 16.52 -4.33 11.54
CA ASP A 455 15.64 -5.51 11.58
C ASP A 455 14.74 -5.66 10.33
N PHE A 456 14.91 -4.81 9.31
CA PHE A 456 14.24 -4.94 8.01
C PHE A 456 15.00 -5.84 7.03
N PHE A 457 16.25 -6.22 7.35
CA PHE A 457 17.05 -7.09 6.51
C PHE A 457 16.68 -8.55 6.69
N SER A 458 16.58 -9.26 5.57
CA SER A 458 16.44 -10.73 5.52
C SER A 458 17.45 -11.34 4.54
N LEU A 459 17.99 -12.50 4.91
CA LEU A 459 18.88 -13.30 4.07
C LEU A 459 18.17 -14.61 3.75
N ILE A 460 18.04 -14.92 2.46
CA ILE A 460 17.32 -16.10 1.98
C ILE A 460 18.26 -16.97 1.15
N HIS A 461 18.38 -18.23 1.53
CA HIS A 461 19.11 -19.27 0.83
C HIS A 461 18.10 -20.15 0.10
N THR A 462 18.20 -20.30 -1.20
CA THR A 462 17.31 -21.15 -1.98
C THR A 462 18.11 -22.16 -2.79
N LEU A 463 17.83 -23.43 -2.60
CA LEU A 463 18.32 -24.51 -3.44
C LEU A 463 17.16 -24.96 -4.35
N SER A 464 17.38 -24.93 -5.65
CA SER A 464 16.35 -25.26 -6.64
C SER A 464 16.84 -26.36 -7.58
N PHE A 465 15.92 -27.26 -7.90
CA PHE A 465 16.05 -28.28 -8.94
C PHE A 465 14.93 -28.05 -9.96
N THR A 466 15.27 -27.84 -11.22
CA THR A 466 14.30 -27.66 -12.31
C THR A 466 14.68 -28.54 -13.49
N GLN A 467 13.72 -29.32 -13.95
CA GLN A 467 13.88 -30.18 -15.10
C GLN A 467 12.94 -29.71 -16.21
N TYR A 468 13.52 -29.44 -17.39
CA TYR A 468 12.82 -29.12 -18.62
C TYR A 468 12.85 -30.31 -19.55
N ASN A 469 11.69 -30.79 -19.97
CA ASN A 469 11.53 -31.87 -20.94
C ASN A 469 10.82 -31.29 -22.18
N MET A 470 11.53 -31.19 -23.27
CA MET A 470 11.07 -30.61 -24.53
C MET A 470 10.97 -31.69 -25.61
N LYS A 471 9.97 -31.58 -26.46
CA LYS A 471 9.76 -32.42 -27.62
C LYS A 471 9.25 -31.56 -28.77
N ASN A 472 10.01 -31.48 -29.85
CA ASN A 472 9.67 -30.70 -31.06
C ASN A 472 9.19 -29.26 -30.72
N TYR A 473 9.88 -28.61 -29.78
CA TYR A 473 9.50 -27.31 -29.27
C TYR A 473 10.60 -26.29 -29.55
N PRO A 474 10.57 -25.65 -30.75
CA PRO A 474 11.65 -24.78 -31.18
C PRO A 474 11.60 -23.42 -30.48
N ILE A 475 12.19 -23.33 -29.29
CA ILE A 475 12.36 -22.05 -28.58
C ILE A 475 13.69 -21.40 -28.93
N PHE A 476 14.73 -22.24 -29.11
CA PHE A 476 16.09 -21.79 -29.38
C PHE A 476 16.66 -22.56 -30.56
N PRO A 477 17.48 -21.91 -31.39
CA PRO A 477 18.25 -22.61 -32.43
C PRO A 477 19.09 -23.71 -31.78
N GLY A 478 18.91 -24.96 -32.25
CA GLY A 478 19.64 -26.12 -31.75
C GLY A 478 19.11 -26.78 -30.46
N LEU A 479 18.00 -26.32 -29.93
CA LEU A 479 17.35 -26.95 -28.76
C LEU A 479 15.84 -27.01 -28.98
N ASP A 480 15.38 -28.03 -29.70
CA ASP A 480 13.98 -28.29 -29.97
C ASP A 480 13.44 -29.52 -29.22
N SER A 481 14.34 -30.44 -28.88
CA SER A 481 13.98 -31.68 -28.15
C SER A 481 15.09 -32.08 -27.19
N GLY A 482 14.72 -32.63 -26.04
CA GLY A 482 15.67 -33.14 -25.05
C GLY A 482 15.28 -32.85 -23.60
N LEU A 483 16.16 -33.26 -22.73
CA LEU A 483 16.04 -33.09 -21.27
C LEU A 483 17.13 -32.12 -20.80
N SER A 484 16.71 -31.04 -20.12
CA SER A 484 17.63 -30.13 -19.44
C SER A 484 17.36 -30.13 -17.95
N THR A 485 18.41 -30.29 -17.15
CA THR A 485 18.32 -30.32 -15.68
C THR A 485 19.14 -29.19 -15.08
N ASN A 486 18.44 -28.24 -14.47
CA ASN A 486 19.03 -27.07 -13.83
C ASN A 486 19.01 -27.24 -12.32
N VAL A 487 20.19 -27.32 -11.72
CA VAL A 487 20.39 -27.26 -10.27
C VAL A 487 21.00 -25.93 -9.94
N SER A 488 20.38 -25.14 -9.07
CA SER A 488 20.90 -23.82 -8.74
C SER A 488 20.79 -23.50 -7.25
N TYR A 489 21.78 -22.77 -6.76
CA TYR A 489 21.77 -22.16 -5.45
C TYR A 489 21.66 -20.65 -5.60
N LYS A 490 20.65 -20.06 -4.92
CA LYS A 490 20.39 -18.61 -4.93
C LYS A 490 20.50 -18.05 -3.52
N LEU A 491 21.30 -17.00 -3.38
CA LEU A 491 21.41 -16.21 -2.18
C LEU A 491 20.72 -14.86 -2.43
N THR A 492 19.78 -14.49 -1.58
CA THR A 492 19.06 -13.20 -1.69
C THR A 492 19.19 -12.44 -0.38
N LEU A 493 19.69 -11.22 -0.46
CA LEU A 493 19.66 -10.24 0.61
C LEU A 493 18.57 -9.22 0.27
N GLN A 494 17.60 -9.10 1.14
CA GLN A 494 16.47 -8.18 0.96
C GLN A 494 16.34 -7.27 2.18
N ARG A 495 16.04 -5.99 1.95
CA ARG A 495 15.61 -5.04 2.97
C ARG A 495 14.29 -4.42 2.54
N ASN A 496 13.28 -4.53 3.39
CA ASN A 496 11.98 -3.95 3.12
C ASN A 496 11.48 -3.12 4.31
N SER A 497 11.60 -1.80 4.17
CA SER A 497 11.04 -0.83 5.11
C SER A 497 9.92 0.00 4.49
N ALA A 498 9.47 -0.36 3.28
CA ALA A 498 8.39 0.34 2.59
C ALA A 498 7.06 0.17 3.35
N GLY A 499 6.41 1.28 3.64
CA GLY A 499 5.18 1.24 4.43
C GLY A 499 4.52 2.62 4.62
N PRO A 500 3.55 2.72 5.55
CA PRO A 500 2.95 1.64 6.35
C PRO A 500 2.02 0.69 5.56
N ASN A 501 1.44 1.14 4.44
CA ASN A 501 0.57 0.33 3.61
C ASN A 501 1.40 -0.40 2.53
N PRO A 502 1.39 -1.73 2.46
CA PRO A 502 2.18 -2.48 1.48
C PRO A 502 1.72 -2.26 0.02
N ILE A 503 0.45 -1.89 -0.20
CA ILE A 503 -0.12 -1.66 -1.53
C ILE A 503 0.19 -0.25 -2.03
N PHE A 504 0.18 0.72 -1.12
CA PHE A 504 0.52 2.12 -1.38
C PHE A 504 1.53 2.61 -0.34
N PRO A 505 2.81 2.22 -0.46
CA PRO A 505 3.85 2.73 0.44
C PRO A 505 4.00 4.24 0.31
N THR A 506 3.99 4.94 1.45
CA THR A 506 4.15 6.38 1.51
C THR A 506 5.58 6.81 1.85
N SER A 507 6.35 5.90 2.44
CA SER A 507 7.73 6.14 2.85
C SER A 507 8.53 4.84 2.88
N GLY A 508 9.84 4.95 3.06
CA GLY A 508 10.73 3.81 3.20
C GLY A 508 11.33 3.35 1.87
N SER A 509 11.89 2.15 1.89
CA SER A 509 12.62 1.59 0.74
C SER A 509 12.52 0.07 0.69
N ASN A 510 12.68 -0.46 -0.52
CA ASN A 510 12.79 -1.89 -0.79
C ASN A 510 14.04 -2.14 -1.61
N PHE A 511 15.01 -2.88 -1.04
CA PHE A 511 16.24 -3.29 -1.71
C PHE A 511 16.30 -4.80 -1.80
N LEU A 512 16.68 -5.31 -2.96
CA LEU A 512 16.95 -6.72 -3.18
C LEU A 512 18.25 -6.87 -3.95
N ALA A 513 19.17 -7.65 -3.39
CA ALA A 513 20.35 -8.12 -4.08
C ALA A 513 20.33 -9.64 -4.09
N SER A 514 20.41 -10.27 -5.24
CA SER A 514 20.47 -11.72 -5.33
C SER A 514 21.55 -12.18 -6.28
N VAL A 515 22.14 -13.31 -5.94
CA VAL A 515 23.09 -14.05 -6.79
C VAL A 515 22.65 -15.49 -6.86
N GLN A 516 22.63 -16.04 -8.05
CA GLN A 516 22.28 -17.43 -8.34
C GLN A 516 23.42 -18.09 -9.09
N PHE A 517 23.80 -19.27 -8.64
CA PHE A 517 24.89 -20.06 -9.21
C PHE A 517 24.38 -21.46 -9.55
N THR A 518 24.82 -21.97 -10.69
CA THR A 518 24.73 -23.39 -11.00
C THR A 518 26.09 -24.06 -10.80
N PRO A 519 26.14 -25.37 -10.58
CA PRO A 519 27.44 -26.07 -10.53
C PRO A 519 28.21 -25.88 -11.85
N PRO A 520 29.54 -25.67 -11.78
CA PRO A 520 30.38 -25.52 -12.97
C PRO A 520 30.74 -26.91 -13.52
N TYR A 521 29.81 -27.59 -14.16
CA TYR A 521 29.95 -28.95 -14.66
C TYR A 521 31.13 -29.11 -15.63
N SER A 522 31.42 -28.08 -16.43
CA SER A 522 32.52 -28.08 -17.39
C SER A 522 33.91 -28.11 -16.76
N LEU A 523 34.04 -27.71 -15.48
CA LEU A 523 35.31 -27.86 -14.75
C LEU A 523 35.60 -29.33 -14.37
N PHE A 524 34.53 -30.14 -14.24
CA PHE A 524 34.66 -31.56 -13.86
C PHE A 524 34.70 -32.46 -15.10
N ASN A 525 34.16 -32.02 -16.24
CA ASN A 525 34.19 -32.79 -17.49
C ASN A 525 34.54 -31.86 -18.67
N GLN A 526 35.79 -31.89 -19.12
CA GLN A 526 36.32 -31.03 -20.17
C GLN A 526 35.82 -31.38 -21.59
N ASN A 527 35.20 -32.54 -21.78
CA ASN A 527 34.70 -33.03 -23.07
C ASN A 527 33.21 -32.83 -23.28
N ILE A 528 32.64 -31.77 -22.71
CA ILE A 528 31.24 -31.43 -22.98
C ILE A 528 31.12 -30.86 -24.38
N GLU A 529 30.55 -31.65 -25.29
CA GLU A 529 30.16 -31.19 -26.63
C GLU A 529 29.08 -30.11 -26.53
N ILE A 530 29.06 -29.17 -27.46
CA ILE A 530 28.13 -28.03 -27.49
C ILE A 530 26.67 -28.49 -27.44
N GLU A 531 26.33 -29.62 -28.10
CA GLU A 531 24.99 -30.23 -28.06
C GLU A 531 24.57 -30.68 -26.64
N ASN A 532 25.51 -31.08 -25.79
CA ASN A 532 25.28 -31.48 -24.44
C ASN A 532 25.30 -30.32 -23.42
N SER A 533 25.70 -29.13 -23.82
CA SER A 533 25.80 -27.95 -22.94
C SER A 533 24.46 -27.53 -22.35
N TYR A 534 23.34 -27.78 -23.02
CA TYR A 534 22.00 -27.46 -22.55
C TYR A 534 21.42 -28.50 -21.61
N ARG A 535 22.01 -29.70 -21.53
CA ARG A 535 21.56 -30.76 -20.62
C ARG A 535 21.76 -30.40 -19.16
N HIS A 536 22.85 -29.70 -18.86
CA HIS A 536 23.21 -29.17 -17.55
C HIS A 536 23.67 -27.72 -17.69
N PRO A 537 22.75 -26.74 -17.68
CA PRO A 537 23.10 -25.36 -17.93
C PRO A 537 24.02 -24.80 -16.86
N GLU A 538 25.07 -24.11 -17.30
CA GLU A 538 26.04 -23.43 -16.45
C GLU A 538 25.89 -21.92 -16.57
N TYR A 539 25.60 -21.27 -15.46
CA TYR A 539 25.53 -19.80 -15.41
C TYR A 539 25.67 -19.28 -13.99
N HIS A 540 26.01 -18.01 -13.90
CA HIS A 540 25.78 -17.18 -12.72
C HIS A 540 24.87 -16.02 -13.09
N LYS A 541 23.94 -15.67 -12.21
CA LYS A 541 22.94 -14.61 -12.43
C LYS A 541 22.88 -13.68 -11.24
N TRP A 542 22.92 -12.39 -11.50
CA TRP A 542 22.93 -11.33 -10.50
C TRP A 542 21.75 -10.42 -10.74
N ARG A 543 21.04 -10.04 -9.67
CA ARG A 543 19.95 -9.07 -9.73
C ARG A 543 20.08 -8.09 -8.59
N PHE A 544 19.85 -6.81 -8.92
CA PHE A 544 19.81 -5.71 -7.97
C PHE A 544 18.55 -4.89 -8.25
N ASN A 545 17.66 -4.80 -7.27
CA ASN A 545 16.47 -3.98 -7.33
C ASN A 545 16.52 -3.01 -6.16
N ALA A 546 16.29 -1.73 -6.43
CA ALA A 546 16.24 -0.70 -5.40
C ALA A 546 15.02 0.19 -5.66
N GLU A 547 14.20 0.38 -4.65
CA GLU A 547 13.02 1.22 -4.71
C GLU A 547 12.98 2.12 -3.47
N TRP A 548 12.67 3.40 -3.69
CA TRP A 548 12.48 4.39 -2.63
C TRP A 548 11.13 5.06 -2.79
N TYR A 549 10.51 5.33 -1.66
CA TYR A 549 9.22 6.03 -1.58
C TYR A 549 9.40 7.29 -0.75
N VAL A 550 9.16 8.45 -1.36
CA VAL A 550 9.37 9.75 -0.73
C VAL A 550 8.08 10.55 -0.81
N PRO A 551 7.51 10.97 0.33
CA PRO A 551 6.35 11.84 0.35
C PRO A 551 6.72 13.25 -0.12
N LEU A 552 5.88 13.84 -0.96
CA LEU A 552 6.08 15.19 -1.53
C LEU A 552 5.02 16.16 -0.99
N GLY A 553 5.48 17.25 -0.39
CA GLY A 553 4.62 18.30 0.16
C GLY A 553 3.93 17.89 1.48
N LYS A 554 2.94 18.65 1.89
CA LYS A 554 2.16 18.36 3.11
C LYS A 554 0.97 17.45 2.79
N PRO A 555 0.55 16.58 3.71
CA PRO A 555 -0.65 15.77 3.55
C PRO A 555 -1.89 16.63 3.28
N MET A 556 -2.70 16.23 2.32
CA MET A 556 -3.90 16.93 1.86
C MET A 556 -5.15 16.11 2.20
N GLY A 557 -6.31 16.76 2.11
CA GLY A 557 -7.60 16.14 2.41
C GLY A 557 -8.06 16.37 3.85
N ALA A 558 -9.31 16.06 4.12
CA ALA A 558 -9.93 16.29 5.43
C ALA A 558 -9.31 15.43 6.54
N GLU A 559 -8.77 14.26 6.18
CA GLU A 559 -8.13 13.32 7.11
C GLU A 559 -6.59 13.42 7.08
N LYS A 560 -6.03 14.40 6.36
CA LYS A 560 -4.57 14.56 6.14
C LYS A 560 -3.89 13.25 5.67
N ASN A 561 -4.64 12.37 4.98
CA ASN A 561 -4.17 11.05 4.55
C ASN A 561 -3.81 10.97 3.06
N ARG A 562 -3.95 12.07 2.30
CA ARG A 562 -3.65 12.13 0.87
C ARG A 562 -2.41 12.96 0.64
N GLN A 563 -1.39 12.35 0.06
CA GLN A 563 -0.12 13.02 -0.24
C GLN A 563 0.43 12.49 -1.55
N PHE A 564 1.09 13.35 -2.31
CA PHE A 564 1.86 12.90 -3.45
C PHE A 564 3.06 12.09 -2.97
N ILE A 565 3.30 10.96 -3.62
CA ILE A 565 4.44 10.09 -3.33
C ILE A 565 5.27 9.96 -4.60
N ILE A 566 6.57 10.18 -4.47
CA ILE A 566 7.52 9.87 -5.53
C ILE A 566 8.07 8.47 -5.25
N LYS A 567 7.92 7.56 -6.23
CA LYS A 567 8.64 6.29 -6.28
C LYS A 567 9.81 6.44 -7.24
N ILE A 568 11.01 6.14 -6.77
CA ILE A 568 12.23 6.06 -7.59
C ILE A 568 12.67 4.61 -7.55
N ALA A 569 12.93 4.01 -8.71
CA ALA A 569 13.43 2.65 -8.77
C ALA A 569 14.57 2.51 -9.77
N ALA A 570 15.52 1.64 -9.41
CA ALA A 570 16.62 1.21 -10.27
C ALA A 570 16.76 -0.31 -10.20
N LYS A 571 16.77 -0.98 -11.35
CA LYS A 571 16.84 -2.43 -11.46
C LYS A 571 17.93 -2.83 -12.45
N TYR A 572 18.73 -3.81 -12.06
CA TYR A 572 19.83 -4.33 -12.87
C TYR A 572 19.83 -5.84 -12.83
N GLY A 573 20.19 -6.45 -13.94
CA GLY A 573 20.41 -7.89 -14.02
C GLY A 573 21.57 -8.22 -14.92
N PHE A 574 22.36 -9.19 -14.49
CA PHE A 574 23.51 -9.70 -15.22
C PHE A 574 23.52 -11.22 -15.17
N MET A 575 23.76 -11.85 -16.30
CA MET A 575 23.92 -13.28 -16.43
C MET A 575 25.20 -13.58 -17.18
N GLY A 576 26.00 -14.47 -16.65
CA GLY A 576 27.28 -14.87 -17.24
C GLY A 576 27.47 -16.37 -17.23
N LYS A 577 28.58 -16.82 -17.79
CA LYS A 577 29.01 -18.22 -17.91
C LYS A 577 30.38 -18.43 -17.27
N TYR A 578 30.67 -19.61 -16.79
CA TYR A 578 31.99 -19.96 -16.22
C TYR A 578 32.98 -20.32 -17.30
N ASN A 579 32.56 -21.08 -18.30
CA ASN A 579 33.40 -21.52 -19.43
C ASN A 579 33.14 -20.64 -20.65
N ARG A 580 34.23 -20.07 -21.24
CA ARG A 580 34.14 -19.20 -22.42
C ARG A 580 33.67 -19.92 -23.67
N ASN A 581 33.90 -21.24 -23.74
CA ASN A 581 33.58 -22.05 -24.91
C ASN A 581 32.10 -22.51 -24.95
N LEU A 582 31.40 -22.41 -23.85
CA LEU A 582 29.96 -22.76 -23.79
C LEU A 582 29.10 -21.52 -24.08
N GLU A 583 27.94 -21.75 -24.68
CA GLU A 583 26.93 -20.71 -24.82
C GLU A 583 26.29 -20.37 -23.46
N ILE A 584 25.83 -19.13 -23.28
CA ILE A 584 25.05 -18.75 -22.11
C ILE A 584 23.72 -19.49 -22.14
N SER A 585 23.32 -20.09 -21.00
CA SER A 585 22.06 -20.81 -20.89
C SER A 585 20.90 -20.08 -21.56
N PRO A 586 20.11 -20.72 -22.40
CA PRO A 586 18.91 -20.14 -22.96
C PRO A 586 17.81 -19.94 -21.93
N PHE A 587 17.86 -20.70 -20.82
CA PHE A 587 16.94 -20.56 -19.70
C PHE A 587 17.39 -19.41 -18.78
N GLU A 588 16.46 -18.88 -18.01
CA GLU A 588 16.72 -17.86 -16.98
C GLU A 588 17.20 -16.49 -17.51
N ARG A 589 17.12 -16.24 -18.81
CA ARG A 589 17.46 -14.95 -19.40
C ARG A 589 16.42 -13.88 -19.03
N PHE A 590 16.73 -12.62 -19.34
CA PHE A 590 15.85 -11.49 -19.13
C PHE A 590 15.05 -11.18 -20.40
N GLN A 591 13.76 -10.89 -20.24
CA GLN A 591 12.92 -10.41 -21.31
C GLN A 591 12.38 -9.03 -20.93
N LEU A 592 12.51 -8.05 -21.81
CA LEU A 592 12.06 -6.68 -21.58
C LEU A 592 10.83 -6.36 -22.43
N GLY A 593 9.98 -5.49 -21.91
CA GLY A 593 8.82 -4.98 -22.59
C GLY A 593 7.57 -5.06 -21.76
N ASP A 594 6.42 -4.84 -22.39
CA ASP A 594 5.15 -4.91 -21.73
C ASP A 594 4.82 -6.35 -21.32
N ALA A 595 4.81 -6.57 -20.04
CA ALA A 595 4.42 -7.86 -19.49
C ALA A 595 2.90 -8.12 -19.58
N GLY A 596 2.07 -7.08 -19.68
CA GLY A 596 0.61 -7.18 -19.78
C GLY A 596 0.02 -8.18 -18.79
N MET A 597 -1.05 -8.86 -19.18
CA MET A 597 -1.62 -10.00 -18.45
C MET A 597 -0.79 -11.29 -18.59
N SER A 598 0.37 -11.23 -19.23
CA SER A 598 1.15 -12.40 -19.63
C SER A 598 2.24 -12.78 -18.65
N ASN A 599 1.89 -12.98 -17.40
CA ASN A 599 2.79 -13.65 -16.45
C ASN A 599 3.01 -15.15 -16.77
N SER A 600 2.53 -15.57 -17.92
CA SER A 600 2.52 -16.96 -18.39
C SER A 600 3.86 -17.44 -18.93
N MET A 601 4.80 -16.55 -19.24
CA MET A 601 6.14 -16.93 -19.71
C MET A 601 7.13 -17.30 -18.59
N GLY A 602 6.76 -17.18 -17.32
CA GLY A 602 7.50 -17.78 -16.19
C GLY A 602 7.69 -19.30 -16.31
N VAL A 603 6.98 -19.94 -17.23
CA VAL A 603 7.14 -21.38 -17.56
C VAL A 603 8.55 -21.73 -18.01
N LEU A 604 9.26 -20.76 -18.59
CA LEU A 604 10.61 -20.95 -19.17
C LEU A 604 11.72 -20.45 -18.22
N GLY A 605 11.37 -20.01 -17.02
CA GLY A 605 12.35 -19.46 -16.06
C GLY A 605 12.85 -18.07 -16.43
N TYR A 606 12.21 -17.38 -17.39
CA TYR A 606 12.61 -16.02 -17.76
C TYR A 606 12.14 -15.00 -16.75
N ASP A 607 13.00 -14.05 -16.44
CA ASP A 607 12.62 -12.84 -15.72
C ASP A 607 12.05 -11.83 -16.71
N ILE A 608 10.76 -11.51 -16.57
CA ILE A 608 10.08 -10.52 -17.38
C ILE A 608 10.21 -9.16 -16.70
N ILE A 609 10.90 -8.24 -17.35
CA ILE A 609 11.10 -6.87 -16.88
C ILE A 609 10.13 -5.97 -17.64
N ALA A 610 9.09 -5.55 -16.95
CA ALA A 610 8.07 -4.67 -17.53
C ALA A 610 8.69 -3.35 -18.00
N HIS A 611 8.34 -2.91 -19.21
CA HIS A 611 8.65 -1.58 -19.73
C HIS A 611 7.41 -1.03 -20.44
N ARG A 612 6.68 -0.18 -19.74
CA ARG A 612 5.39 0.37 -20.20
C ARG A 612 5.58 1.23 -21.46
N GLY A 613 4.65 1.11 -22.40
CA GLY A 613 4.73 1.81 -23.69
C GLY A 613 5.57 1.08 -24.76
N TYR A 614 6.24 -0.01 -24.40
CA TYR A 614 6.95 -0.87 -25.34
C TYR A 614 6.30 -2.26 -25.40
N PRO A 615 6.11 -2.85 -26.61
CA PRO A 615 5.86 -4.27 -26.72
C PRO A 615 7.06 -5.06 -26.20
N ILE A 616 6.92 -6.37 -26.06
CA ILE A 616 8.07 -7.23 -25.79
C ILE A 616 9.17 -6.89 -26.79
N TYR A 617 10.37 -6.61 -26.29
CA TYR A 617 11.50 -6.24 -27.15
C TYR A 617 11.76 -7.33 -28.17
N GLN A 618 11.76 -6.93 -29.43
CA GLN A 618 12.23 -7.72 -30.55
C GLN A 618 13.38 -6.91 -31.16
N ASN A 619 14.42 -7.57 -31.63
CA ASN A 619 15.60 -6.92 -32.21
C ASN A 619 15.34 -6.13 -33.49
N SER A 620 14.10 -5.96 -33.87
CA SER A 620 13.71 -5.39 -35.15
C SER A 620 13.65 -3.87 -35.22
N ASN A 621 14.30 -3.13 -34.29
CA ASN A 621 14.34 -1.67 -34.43
C ASN A 621 15.73 -1.14 -34.78
N PRO A 622 16.05 -1.03 -36.10
CA PRO A 622 17.36 -0.58 -36.59
C PRO A 622 17.71 0.87 -36.21
N SER A 623 16.73 1.68 -35.78
CA SER A 623 16.98 3.05 -35.35
C SER A 623 17.65 3.14 -33.98
N ILE A 624 17.51 2.11 -33.14
CA ILE A 624 18.10 2.09 -31.80
C ILE A 624 19.40 1.28 -31.78
N ASN A 625 19.52 0.23 -32.64
CA ASN A 625 20.69 -0.59 -32.81
C ASN A 625 20.93 -0.85 -34.31
N PRO A 626 21.55 0.07 -35.03
CA PRO A 626 21.76 -0.06 -36.48
C PRO A 626 22.67 -1.23 -36.88
N SER A 627 23.44 -1.80 -35.98
CA SER A 627 24.40 -2.90 -36.22
C SER A 627 23.87 -4.29 -35.85
N GLU A 628 22.62 -4.40 -35.36
CA GLU A 628 22.03 -5.70 -35.02
C GLU A 628 21.49 -6.39 -36.28
N ASP A 629 22.00 -7.58 -36.56
CA ASP A 629 21.51 -8.44 -37.61
C ASP A 629 20.09 -8.90 -37.34
N VAL A 630 19.15 -8.48 -38.16
CA VAL A 630 17.70 -8.75 -38.00
C VAL A 630 17.40 -10.26 -38.10
N SER A 631 18.32 -11.08 -38.61
CA SER A 631 18.18 -12.53 -38.78
C SER A 631 18.25 -13.31 -37.43
N GLN A 632 18.78 -12.71 -36.35
CA GLN A 632 18.89 -13.33 -35.03
C GLN A 632 18.08 -12.62 -33.98
N ALA A 633 16.80 -12.42 -34.24
CA ALA A 633 15.87 -11.78 -33.34
C ALA A 633 15.66 -12.57 -32.01
N SER A 634 16.64 -12.54 -31.13
CA SER A 634 16.48 -13.07 -29.79
C SER A 634 15.70 -12.08 -28.93
N ARG A 635 14.63 -12.54 -28.28
CA ARG A 635 13.82 -11.76 -27.35
C ARG A 635 14.40 -11.72 -25.93
N PHE A 636 15.56 -12.32 -25.73
CA PHE A 636 16.10 -12.69 -24.42
C PHE A 636 17.49 -12.12 -24.23
N PHE A 637 17.67 -11.34 -23.21
CA PHE A 637 18.88 -10.62 -22.88
C PHE A 637 19.63 -11.30 -21.72
N THR A 638 20.92 -11.08 -21.62
CA THR A 638 21.75 -11.51 -20.49
C THR A 638 22.06 -10.38 -19.53
N ILE A 639 21.86 -9.14 -19.98
CA ILE A 639 22.08 -7.93 -19.19
C ILE A 639 20.88 -7.03 -19.39
N PHE A 640 20.41 -6.39 -18.32
CA PHE A 640 19.44 -5.31 -18.42
C PHE A 640 19.66 -4.22 -17.37
N ASN A 641 19.26 -3.01 -17.72
CA ASN A 641 19.08 -1.90 -16.80
C ASN A 641 17.67 -1.34 -16.95
N LYS A 642 17.05 -0.96 -15.84
CA LYS A 642 15.78 -0.23 -15.82
C LYS A 642 15.81 0.83 -14.73
N TYR A 643 15.42 2.04 -15.09
CA TYR A 643 15.18 3.14 -14.17
C TYR A 643 13.72 3.55 -14.27
N GLN A 644 13.13 3.91 -13.15
CA GLN A 644 11.72 4.26 -13.05
C GLN A 644 11.53 5.41 -12.09
N LEU A 645 10.75 6.39 -12.51
CA LEU A 645 10.27 7.50 -11.69
C LEU A 645 8.75 7.51 -11.79
N GLU A 646 8.05 7.48 -10.65
CA GLU A 646 6.60 7.58 -10.62
C GLU A 646 6.18 8.65 -9.62
N LEU A 647 5.24 9.48 -10.02
CA LEU A 647 4.48 10.35 -9.15
C LEU A 647 3.12 9.71 -8.90
N ARG A 648 2.84 9.35 -7.66
CA ARG A 648 1.62 8.65 -7.23
C ARG A 648 0.74 9.56 -6.40
N TYR A 649 -0.57 9.47 -6.59
CA TYR A 649 -1.56 10.21 -5.79
C TYR A 649 -2.72 9.30 -5.39
N PRO A 650 -3.03 9.17 -4.08
CA PRO A 650 -4.10 8.31 -3.59
C PRO A 650 -5.46 9.02 -3.67
N PHE A 651 -6.43 8.36 -4.28
CA PHE A 651 -7.84 8.78 -4.26
C PHE A 651 -8.59 8.17 -3.08
N ALA A 652 -8.28 6.92 -2.74
CA ALA A 652 -8.77 6.20 -1.58
C ALA A 652 -7.68 5.28 -1.01
N THR A 653 -7.54 5.24 0.31
CA THR A 653 -6.52 4.46 1.03
C THR A 653 -7.13 3.56 2.10
N ASN A 654 -8.41 3.21 1.97
CA ASN A 654 -9.09 2.35 2.93
C ASN A 654 -8.55 0.91 2.84
N PRO A 655 -8.52 0.15 3.95
CA PRO A 655 -8.08 -1.24 3.94
C PRO A 655 -8.87 -2.14 2.98
N GLN A 656 -10.13 -1.80 2.72
CA GLN A 656 -11.02 -2.55 1.82
C GLN A 656 -10.91 -2.11 0.34
N SER A 657 -10.33 -0.95 0.07
CA SER A 657 -10.13 -0.47 -1.30
C SER A 657 -9.05 0.61 -1.34
N THR A 658 -7.94 0.31 -1.99
CA THR A 658 -6.89 1.29 -2.27
C THR A 658 -6.94 1.66 -3.74
N ILE A 659 -7.15 2.95 -4.03
CA ILE A 659 -7.24 3.48 -5.40
C ILE A 659 -6.26 4.63 -5.53
N TYR A 660 -5.35 4.55 -6.49
CA TYR A 660 -4.42 5.63 -6.76
C TYR A 660 -4.13 5.81 -8.25
N GLY A 661 -3.86 7.04 -8.63
CA GLY A 661 -3.35 7.39 -9.95
C GLY A 661 -1.85 7.57 -9.91
N LEU A 662 -1.22 7.37 -11.06
CA LEU A 662 0.22 7.58 -11.21
C LEU A 662 0.57 8.20 -12.58
N ALA A 663 1.62 8.98 -12.59
CA ALA A 663 2.33 9.38 -13.79
C ALA A 663 3.73 8.78 -13.71
N PHE A 664 4.24 8.25 -14.81
CA PHE A 664 5.53 7.56 -14.81
C PHE A 664 6.44 8.00 -15.93
N PHE A 665 7.74 7.88 -15.67
CA PHE A 665 8.80 7.93 -16.64
C PHE A 665 9.68 6.70 -16.43
N GLU A 666 9.96 5.96 -17.49
CA GLU A 666 10.82 4.77 -17.45
C GLU A 666 11.90 4.86 -18.51
N ALA A 667 13.06 4.30 -18.20
CA ALA A 667 14.17 4.15 -19.13
C ALA A 667 14.79 2.78 -18.92
N ALA A 668 14.79 1.94 -19.96
CA ALA A 668 15.29 0.58 -19.86
C ALA A 668 15.95 0.13 -21.16
N ASN A 669 16.88 -0.81 -21.05
CA ASN A 669 17.40 -1.54 -22.21
C ASN A 669 17.97 -2.90 -21.78
N GLY A 670 18.17 -3.78 -22.77
CA GLY A 670 18.78 -5.09 -22.63
C GLY A 670 19.91 -5.31 -23.63
N TRP A 671 20.90 -6.11 -23.23
CA TRP A 671 22.08 -6.44 -24.04
C TRP A 671 22.41 -7.93 -23.95
N TYR A 672 23.13 -8.44 -24.95
CA TYR A 672 23.51 -9.85 -25.01
C TYR A 672 24.90 -10.11 -24.43
N SER A 673 25.77 -9.10 -24.38
CA SER A 673 27.12 -9.24 -23.88
C SER A 673 27.62 -7.95 -23.23
N PHE A 674 28.65 -8.08 -22.40
CA PHE A 674 29.32 -6.92 -21.79
C PHE A 674 30.05 -6.05 -22.82
N LYS A 675 30.38 -6.59 -23.98
CA LYS A 675 31.01 -5.80 -25.07
C LYS A 675 30.02 -4.78 -25.66
N GLU A 676 28.75 -5.11 -25.68
CA GLU A 676 27.68 -4.25 -26.20
C GLU A 676 27.06 -3.37 -25.11
N TYR A 677 27.38 -3.64 -23.86
CA TYR A 677 26.77 -2.98 -22.71
C TYR A 677 27.10 -1.49 -22.64
N ASN A 678 26.10 -0.65 -22.75
CA ASN A 678 26.19 0.78 -22.55
C ASN A 678 25.04 1.24 -21.64
N PRO A 679 25.28 1.56 -20.36
CA PRO A 679 24.25 1.90 -19.38
C PRO A 679 23.46 3.17 -19.70
N PHE A 680 23.96 4.01 -20.61
CA PHE A 680 23.32 5.27 -21.03
C PHE A 680 22.47 5.13 -22.29
N ARG A 681 22.57 4.01 -23.00
CA ARG A 681 21.77 3.75 -24.19
C ARG A 681 20.46 3.09 -23.81
N LEU A 682 19.49 3.90 -23.44
CA LEU A 682 18.22 3.45 -22.89
C LEU A 682 17.05 3.84 -23.79
N ARG A 683 16.05 2.98 -23.86
CA ARG A 683 14.74 3.25 -24.46
C ARG A 683 13.87 3.89 -23.40
N ARG A 684 13.25 5.04 -23.73
CA ARG A 684 12.53 5.90 -22.80
C ARG A 684 11.05 5.82 -23.05
N SER A 685 10.27 5.83 -21.98
CA SER A 685 8.81 5.93 -22.04
C SER A 685 8.27 6.84 -20.97
N ALA A 686 7.09 7.40 -21.23
CA ALA A 686 6.32 8.18 -20.26
C ALA A 686 4.85 7.83 -20.39
N GLY A 687 4.10 8.01 -19.33
CA GLY A 687 2.68 7.70 -19.36
C GLY A 687 1.96 7.96 -18.05
N VAL A 688 0.71 7.55 -18.03
CA VAL A 688 -0.17 7.65 -16.87
C VAL A 688 -0.82 6.31 -16.59
N GLY A 689 -1.21 6.08 -15.35
CA GLY A 689 -1.87 4.85 -14.97
C GLY A 689 -2.77 5.00 -13.76
N MET A 690 -3.58 3.98 -13.54
CA MET A 690 -4.42 3.84 -12.35
C MET A 690 -4.28 2.45 -11.75
N ARG A 691 -4.39 2.37 -10.45
CA ARG A 691 -4.35 1.15 -9.68
C ARG A 691 -5.57 1.07 -8.77
N PHE A 692 -6.19 -0.11 -8.75
CA PHE A 692 -7.34 -0.44 -7.93
C PHE A 692 -7.03 -1.73 -7.18
N PHE A 693 -6.90 -1.65 -5.89
CA PHE A 693 -6.82 -2.85 -5.07
C PHE A 693 -8.20 -3.20 -4.53
N LEU A 694 -8.64 -4.40 -4.86
CA LEU A 694 -9.89 -4.99 -4.39
C LEU A 694 -9.56 -6.33 -3.71
N PRO A 695 -9.94 -6.56 -2.45
CA PRO A 695 -9.53 -7.75 -1.67
C PRO A 695 -9.83 -9.09 -2.36
N MET A 696 -10.95 -9.17 -3.13
CA MET A 696 -11.32 -10.40 -3.85
C MET A 696 -10.57 -10.59 -5.18
N PHE A 697 -10.15 -9.50 -5.84
CA PHE A 697 -9.58 -9.54 -7.18
C PHE A 697 -8.08 -9.21 -7.19
N GLY A 698 -7.53 -8.76 -6.06
CA GLY A 698 -6.16 -8.28 -5.98
C GLY A 698 -5.98 -6.90 -6.61
N LEU A 699 -4.80 -6.63 -7.14
CA LEU A 699 -4.45 -5.37 -7.77
C LEU A 699 -4.84 -5.37 -9.25
N LEU A 700 -5.70 -4.42 -9.63
CA LEU A 700 -6.03 -4.12 -11.02
C LEU A 700 -5.26 -2.88 -11.45
N GLY A 701 -4.63 -2.93 -12.61
CA GLY A 701 -3.85 -1.81 -13.14
C GLY A 701 -4.20 -1.50 -14.59
N PHE A 702 -4.25 -0.21 -14.90
CA PHE A 702 -4.40 0.31 -16.25
C PHE A 702 -3.30 1.32 -16.50
N ASP A 703 -2.50 1.10 -17.54
CA ASP A 703 -1.44 2.02 -17.95
C ASP A 703 -1.62 2.42 -19.41
N TYR A 704 -1.44 3.70 -19.69
CA TYR A 704 -1.29 4.22 -21.02
C TYR A 704 0.11 4.81 -21.15
N GLY A 705 0.98 4.11 -21.84
CA GLY A 705 2.39 4.44 -22.01
C GLY A 705 2.73 4.81 -23.44
N ILE A 706 3.64 5.76 -23.60
CA ILE A 706 4.18 6.19 -24.89
C ILE A 706 5.67 5.89 -24.89
N GLY A 707 6.11 5.03 -25.81
CA GLY A 707 7.52 4.77 -26.04
C GLY A 707 8.13 5.95 -26.83
N ILE A 708 8.87 6.82 -26.16
CA ILE A 708 9.40 8.06 -26.74
C ILE A 708 10.28 7.75 -27.95
N ASP A 709 11.13 6.73 -27.84
CA ASP A 709 12.05 6.33 -28.92
C ASP A 709 11.37 5.49 -30.03
N ARG A 710 10.07 5.22 -29.90
CA ARG A 710 9.23 4.60 -30.95
C ARG A 710 8.54 5.62 -31.86
N ILE A 711 8.60 6.90 -31.52
CA ILE A 711 7.99 7.97 -32.32
C ILE A 711 8.81 8.13 -33.59
N LYS A 712 8.24 7.75 -34.74
CA LYS A 712 8.88 7.90 -36.04
C LYS A 712 8.77 9.36 -36.52
N PRO A 713 9.74 9.87 -37.27
CA PRO A 713 9.60 11.17 -37.94
C PRO A 713 8.34 11.18 -38.82
N GLY A 714 7.42 12.10 -38.59
CA GLY A 714 6.11 12.16 -39.29
C GLY A 714 5.05 11.18 -38.79
N GLY A 715 5.32 10.34 -37.79
CA GLY A 715 4.38 9.42 -37.17
C GLY A 715 3.58 10.06 -36.05
N GLY A 716 2.38 9.52 -35.76
CA GLY A 716 1.53 9.97 -34.66
C GLY A 716 1.93 9.36 -33.31
N LEU A 717 1.54 10.02 -32.21
CA LEU A 717 1.71 9.49 -30.85
C LEU A 717 0.99 8.14 -30.66
N LYS A 718 -0.07 7.87 -31.41
CA LYS A 718 -0.83 6.62 -31.35
C LYS A 718 0.02 5.41 -31.71
N ASP A 719 0.91 5.52 -32.69
CA ASP A 719 1.76 4.42 -33.15
C ASP A 719 2.84 4.05 -32.13
N ALA A 720 3.23 5.02 -31.31
CA ALA A 720 4.20 4.85 -30.22
C ALA A 720 3.53 4.54 -28.88
N SER A 721 2.20 4.61 -28.78
CA SER A 721 1.47 4.36 -27.55
C SER A 721 1.09 2.89 -27.37
N LYS A 722 0.90 2.52 -26.12
CA LYS A 722 0.39 1.20 -25.74
C LYS A 722 -0.45 1.31 -24.49
N PHE A 723 -1.63 0.70 -24.53
CA PHE A 723 -2.48 0.47 -23.37
C PHE A 723 -2.16 -0.91 -22.79
N THR A 724 -1.93 -0.96 -21.48
CA THR A 724 -1.64 -2.18 -20.74
C THR A 724 -2.64 -2.36 -19.63
N PHE A 725 -3.25 -3.53 -19.55
CA PHE A 725 -4.08 -3.97 -18.45
C PHE A 725 -3.32 -4.99 -17.61
N MET A 726 -3.37 -4.85 -16.29
CA MET A 726 -2.74 -5.76 -15.33
C MET A 726 -3.78 -6.29 -14.36
N LEU A 727 -3.67 -7.57 -14.03
CA LEU A 727 -4.48 -8.24 -13.02
C LEU A 727 -3.56 -9.03 -12.10
N GLY A 728 -3.67 -8.80 -10.79
CA GLY A 728 -2.86 -9.45 -9.79
C GLY A 728 -1.72 -8.56 -9.28
N TYR A 729 -0.47 -8.99 -9.42
CA TYR A 729 0.69 -8.23 -8.97
C TYR A 729 1.17 -7.24 -10.02
N GLU A 730 1.71 -6.10 -9.57
CA GLU A 730 2.45 -5.19 -10.44
C GLU A 730 3.68 -5.95 -10.97
N PRO A 731 3.89 -6.05 -12.30
CA PRO A 731 5.05 -6.77 -12.85
C PRO A 731 6.34 -6.08 -12.39
N GLU A 732 7.33 -6.89 -12.03
CA GLU A 732 8.64 -6.42 -11.53
C GLU A 732 9.42 -5.56 -12.53
#